data_7303b823adadf4671b6b9392bcd9032f
#
_entry.id   7303b823adadf4671b6b9392bcd9032f
#
_cell.length_a   1.000
_cell.length_b   1.000
_cell.length_c   1.000
_cell.angle_alpha   90.00
_cell.angle_beta   90.00
_cell.angle_gamma   90.00
#
_symmetry.space_group_name_H-M   'P 1'
#
loop_
_entity.id
_entity.type
_entity.pdbx_description
1 polymer ?
#
loop_
_entity_poly.entity_id
_entity_poly.type
_entity_poly.pdbx_seq_one_letter_code
_entity_poly.pdbx_strand_id
1 'polypeptide(L)'
;MKKYNYLFFLFLMLLAVPGLQAEIRLPAVFSDHMVLQRNSKLTFWGWGTPGETISIVPEWMKGDTLKTRVGNMGKWSAHVPSGEAGGPYKIRFNGSSEVVLSDVMLGEVWLCSGQSNMEWSANHGIKNGEEEVRNAHCPNLRIFHLPQIAASFPQENCFSQWTVCIPETMRSTSATAYFFGRNIQEELNVPVGIIVAAWGGTPAEVWTPRKFIMSDPVLSDFSYEVTTWWPVEAGSLYNSMIHPVMPYDIAGCIWYQGEANHTRANSYAHLMQRMIDSWRAGFNKSFPFYLVQIAPFQYHSADNGPALLREQQAMLPGMLDNVKMITVSDLVDNIQDIHPRDKRGIGQRLSNLVLDDTYHKFVGSYESPVFKSACLKGNNIIITFDSVKKGLKIHGKKIEGLKIAGKDRKWQEASAKVDGEKLIVSAKGIEAPVSINFCFSDDGKGNLFSTEGIPVAPFRMENFEVSPKFTTNNANPILDFKYMADPTAVIHNGRIYVYGTNDHQQYEVVGRDGKNTYQHIHSLIMVSSDDMVNWTYHGVINVKSQAPWGMASWAPSITSRKEADGKTHFYLYYSNSGAGIGMLTATSPNGPWTDPLGKALIDKNTPGLGKCQAPFDPGVVIDNKGCGWLAFGGGDSNEYIPGNARIVRLSEDMKALNSDIIEIKAPYHFEANELNYLNDTWIYTYNTNWKERTVWPHEGIDKPSPCCMSYMISRTPLNTDSWVYQNNYFKNPGAYGMSDSNNHTHLVKYQGKYYLFYHNLDLQDSRNIKGGFRSICVNEIEVDEKNLIFKMGTATSTGVSQIKPLNPFVLQQAETTAATCGITFESTGQPGNTVAVGNKSGQAIEVRGANFFHSPKTIELRVKGKGTIEIHEDNPNGRLLSSTTFNTNTWKVVTGQIKSRIKGKHDIHFVFGNGNFLFDEWKFIE
;
A
#
# COMPACT_ATOMS: atom_id res chain seq x y z
N MET A 1 63.98 6.73 -44.76
CA MET A 1 62.85 6.54 -45.67
C MET A 1 62.09 5.21 -45.51
N LYS A 2 62.49 4.24 -44.68
CA LYS A 2 61.79 2.96 -44.49
C LYS A 2 60.77 2.92 -43.31
N LYS A 3 60.74 3.92 -42.45
CA LYS A 3 59.80 3.96 -41.31
C LYS A 3 58.44 4.63 -41.61
N TYR A 4 58.34 5.43 -42.65
CA TYR A 4 57.07 6.14 -42.97
C TYR A 4 56.11 5.29 -43.83
N ASN A 5 56.60 4.28 -44.54
CA ASN A 5 55.74 3.41 -45.39
C ASN A 5 54.89 2.43 -44.55
N TYR A 6 55.28 2.04 -43.35
CA TYR A 6 54.47 1.16 -42.49
C TYR A 6 53.34 1.92 -41.83
N LEU A 7 53.52 3.22 -41.52
CA LEU A 7 52.43 4.03 -40.95
C LEU A 7 51.33 4.35 -41.98
N PHE A 8 51.73 4.52 -43.26
CA PHE A 8 50.76 4.77 -44.33
C PHE A 8 49.98 3.52 -44.73
N PHE A 9 50.57 2.34 -44.65
CA PHE A 9 49.87 1.06 -44.83
C PHE A 9 48.91 0.73 -43.61
N LEU A 10 49.31 1.08 -42.39
CA LEU A 10 48.44 0.90 -41.23
C LEU A 10 47.26 1.89 -41.25
N PHE A 11 47.44 3.10 -41.77
CA PHE A 11 46.37 4.09 -41.93
C PHE A 11 45.41 3.72 -43.10
N LEU A 12 45.91 3.08 -44.17
CA LEU A 12 45.05 2.57 -45.24
C LEU A 12 44.29 1.27 -44.84
N MET A 13 44.84 0.45 -43.93
CA MET A 13 44.10 -0.69 -43.38
C MET A 13 43.03 -0.28 -42.39
N LEU A 14 43.15 0.84 -41.70
CA LEU A 14 42.12 1.40 -40.83
C LEU A 14 40.96 2.09 -41.58
N LEU A 15 41.15 2.41 -42.87
CA LEU A 15 40.10 2.98 -43.74
C LEU A 15 39.29 1.91 -44.52
N ALA A 16 39.68 0.64 -44.47
CA ALA A 16 39.02 -0.46 -45.14
C ALA A 16 38.34 -1.45 -44.17
N VAL A 17 37.87 -0.99 -42.98
CA VAL A 17 36.89 -1.75 -42.24
C VAL A 17 35.57 -1.60 -43.01
N PRO A 18 35.05 -2.63 -43.69
CA PRO A 18 33.69 -2.57 -44.21
C PRO A 18 32.84 -2.21 -43.02
N GLY A 19 32.10 -1.11 -43.11
CA GLY A 19 31.19 -0.70 -42.05
C GLY A 19 30.35 -1.93 -41.70
N LEU A 20 30.54 -2.47 -40.52
CA LEU A 20 29.63 -3.48 -39.95
C LEU A 20 28.26 -2.82 -39.88
N GLN A 21 27.49 -2.97 -40.99
CA GLN A 21 26.09 -2.61 -40.95
C GLN A 21 25.42 -3.59 -39.98
N ALA A 22 24.81 -3.04 -38.92
CA ALA A 22 24.07 -3.90 -38.04
C ALA A 22 22.83 -4.42 -38.77
N GLU A 23 22.71 -5.75 -38.84
CA GLU A 23 21.54 -6.41 -39.42
C GLU A 23 20.25 -6.00 -38.65
N ILE A 24 19.12 -6.00 -39.38
CA ILE A 24 17.80 -5.85 -38.75
C ILE A 24 17.63 -7.01 -37.76
N ARG A 25 17.40 -6.66 -36.51
CA ARG A 25 17.08 -7.63 -35.42
C ARG A 25 15.72 -7.34 -34.85
N LEU A 26 14.95 -8.40 -34.65
CA LEU A 26 13.64 -8.37 -33.99
C LEU A 26 13.74 -9.00 -32.60
N PRO A 27 12.95 -8.55 -31.64
CA PRO A 27 12.82 -9.29 -30.38
C PRO A 27 12.15 -10.64 -30.61
N ALA A 28 12.46 -11.61 -29.76
CA ALA A 28 12.03 -13.00 -29.90
C ALA A 28 10.50 -13.18 -30.00
N VAL A 29 9.73 -12.25 -29.46
CA VAL A 29 8.26 -12.29 -29.57
C VAL A 29 7.77 -12.10 -31.00
N PHE A 30 8.60 -11.58 -31.92
CA PHE A 30 8.36 -11.56 -33.36
C PHE A 30 9.17 -12.69 -34.01
N SER A 31 8.56 -13.84 -34.10
CA SER A 31 9.15 -15.02 -34.74
C SER A 31 8.12 -15.75 -35.60
N ASP A 32 8.55 -16.72 -36.35
CA ASP A 32 7.65 -17.62 -37.09
C ASP A 32 6.59 -18.20 -36.13
N HIS A 33 5.45 -18.55 -36.65
CA HIS A 33 4.30 -19.12 -35.95
C HIS A 33 3.58 -18.17 -34.99
N MET A 34 3.95 -16.86 -34.91
CA MET A 34 3.33 -15.91 -34.01
C MET A 34 1.85 -15.65 -34.34
N VAL A 35 1.09 -15.27 -33.29
CA VAL A 35 -0.23 -14.69 -33.46
C VAL A 35 -0.16 -13.21 -33.09
N LEU A 36 -0.64 -12.35 -33.97
CA LEU A 36 -0.77 -10.91 -33.76
C LEU A 36 -2.23 -10.57 -33.44
N GLN A 37 -2.44 -9.60 -32.54
CA GLN A 37 -3.79 -9.19 -32.17
C GLN A 37 -4.55 -8.65 -33.39
N ARG A 38 -5.73 -9.23 -33.72
CA ARG A 38 -6.59 -8.77 -34.81
C ARG A 38 -7.29 -7.44 -34.46
N ASN A 39 -7.77 -6.74 -35.47
CA ASN A 39 -8.54 -5.50 -35.35
C ASN A 39 -7.87 -4.45 -34.45
N SER A 40 -6.55 -4.31 -34.58
CA SER A 40 -5.71 -3.51 -33.72
C SER A 40 -4.64 -2.74 -34.47
N LYS A 41 -4.02 -1.78 -33.79
CA LYS A 41 -2.85 -1.04 -34.24
C LYS A 41 -1.61 -1.67 -33.61
N LEU A 42 -1.06 -2.68 -34.28
CA LEU A 42 0.12 -3.42 -33.82
C LEU A 42 1.34 -2.52 -33.71
N THR A 43 2.13 -2.71 -32.68
CA THR A 43 3.45 -2.07 -32.56
C THR A 43 4.54 -3.09 -32.85
N PHE A 44 5.30 -2.88 -33.94
CA PHE A 44 6.56 -3.59 -34.20
C PHE A 44 7.74 -2.75 -33.74
N TRP A 45 8.77 -3.39 -33.20
CA TRP A 45 10.02 -2.73 -32.80
C TRP A 45 11.21 -3.66 -32.96
N GLY A 46 12.40 -3.08 -32.95
CA GLY A 46 13.63 -3.84 -33.06
C GLY A 46 14.86 -2.93 -33.15
N TRP A 47 15.93 -3.51 -33.68
CA TRP A 47 17.22 -2.84 -33.79
C TRP A 47 17.72 -2.87 -35.25
N GLY A 48 18.52 -1.88 -35.57
CA GLY A 48 19.11 -1.74 -36.89
C GLY A 48 20.22 -0.67 -36.92
N THR A 49 20.77 -0.38 -38.10
CA THR A 49 21.79 0.66 -38.24
C THR A 49 21.19 2.05 -38.04
N PRO A 50 21.74 2.94 -37.17
CA PRO A 50 21.26 4.30 -37.00
C PRO A 50 21.10 5.04 -38.32
N GLY A 51 19.94 5.66 -38.52
CA GLY A 51 19.60 6.39 -39.74
C GLY A 51 19.06 5.56 -40.89
N GLU A 52 19.12 4.24 -40.82
CA GLU A 52 18.56 3.30 -41.77
C GLU A 52 17.04 3.44 -41.87
N THR A 53 16.50 3.21 -43.08
CA THR A 53 15.05 3.11 -43.26
C THR A 53 14.67 1.64 -43.38
N ILE A 54 13.76 1.18 -42.52
CA ILE A 54 13.17 -0.14 -42.51
C ILE A 54 11.82 -0.10 -43.17
N SER A 55 11.60 -0.95 -44.19
CA SER A 55 10.32 -1.17 -44.85
C SER A 55 9.66 -2.42 -44.29
N ILE A 56 8.41 -2.31 -43.83
CA ILE A 56 7.61 -3.42 -43.29
C ILE A 56 6.50 -3.73 -44.27
N VAL A 57 6.45 -4.96 -44.78
CA VAL A 57 5.52 -5.42 -45.80
C VAL A 57 4.73 -6.62 -45.25
N PRO A 58 3.61 -6.43 -44.59
CA PRO A 58 2.74 -7.49 -44.14
C PRO A 58 1.86 -7.98 -45.31
N GLU A 59 1.77 -9.29 -45.51
CA GLU A 59 1.05 -9.89 -46.62
C GLU A 59 -0.47 -9.56 -46.58
N TRP A 60 -1.07 -9.43 -45.41
CA TRP A 60 -2.49 -9.04 -45.28
C TRP A 60 -2.81 -7.61 -45.76
N MET A 61 -1.83 -6.75 -45.93
CA MET A 61 -1.97 -5.40 -46.46
C MET A 61 -1.88 -5.32 -47.98
N LYS A 62 -1.87 -6.46 -48.67
CA LYS A 62 -1.91 -6.58 -50.15
C LYS A 62 -0.85 -5.76 -50.90
N GLY A 63 0.34 -5.66 -50.30
CA GLY A 63 1.50 -4.98 -50.92
C GLY A 63 1.73 -3.56 -50.42
N ASP A 64 0.87 -3.01 -49.56
CA ASP A 64 1.17 -1.75 -48.91
C ASP A 64 2.40 -1.88 -47.99
N THR A 65 3.28 -0.89 -48.08
CA THR A 65 4.54 -0.85 -47.38
C THR A 65 4.56 0.29 -46.34
N LEU A 66 4.84 -0.03 -45.11
CA LEU A 66 5.10 0.94 -44.06
C LEU A 66 6.60 1.18 -43.91
N LYS A 67 6.98 2.41 -43.65
CA LYS A 67 8.40 2.75 -43.47
C LYS A 67 8.62 3.41 -42.13
N THR A 68 9.71 3.05 -41.48
CA THR A 68 10.21 3.68 -40.26
C THR A 68 11.70 3.92 -40.35
N ARG A 69 12.25 4.82 -39.55
CA ARG A 69 13.66 5.12 -39.51
C ARG A 69 14.29 4.70 -38.19
N VAL A 70 15.42 4.06 -38.24
CA VAL A 70 16.18 3.69 -37.04
C VAL A 70 16.76 4.97 -36.40
N GLY A 71 16.44 5.16 -35.12
CA GLY A 71 16.93 6.28 -34.34
C GLY A 71 18.44 6.17 -34.03
N ASN A 72 19.01 7.24 -33.44
CA ASN A 72 20.43 7.30 -33.11
C ASN A 72 20.89 6.23 -32.10
N MET A 73 19.96 5.67 -31.33
CA MET A 73 20.23 4.58 -30.38
C MET A 73 20.17 3.19 -31.03
N GLY A 74 20.06 3.11 -32.34
CA GLY A 74 19.94 1.84 -33.04
C GLY A 74 18.59 1.14 -32.90
N LYS A 75 17.55 1.84 -32.41
CA LYS A 75 16.21 1.30 -32.19
C LYS A 75 15.22 1.90 -33.18
N TRP A 76 14.22 1.12 -33.55
CA TRP A 76 13.09 1.56 -34.35
C TRP A 76 11.77 1.03 -33.80
N SER A 77 10.68 1.68 -34.11
CA SER A 77 9.32 1.19 -33.91
C SER A 77 8.43 1.65 -35.07
N ALA A 78 7.38 0.88 -35.31
CA ALA A 78 6.39 1.19 -36.34
C ALA A 78 5.02 0.66 -35.91
N HIS A 79 3.97 1.37 -36.33
CA HIS A 79 2.63 0.92 -36.12
C HIS A 79 2.01 0.37 -37.40
N VAL A 80 1.51 -0.86 -37.33
CA VAL A 80 0.94 -1.59 -38.45
C VAL A 80 -0.52 -1.94 -38.12
N PRO A 81 -1.51 -1.53 -38.91
CA PRO A 81 -2.87 -2.00 -38.71
C PRO A 81 -2.96 -3.51 -38.98
N SER A 82 -3.56 -4.26 -38.06
CA SER A 82 -3.99 -5.62 -38.32
C SER A 82 -5.37 -5.59 -39.00
N GLY A 83 -5.77 -6.69 -39.58
CA GLY A 83 -7.12 -6.88 -40.09
C GLY A 83 -7.93 -7.83 -39.25
N GLU A 84 -8.98 -8.40 -39.85
CA GLU A 84 -9.74 -9.51 -39.31
C GLU A 84 -8.86 -10.75 -39.08
N ALA A 85 -9.37 -11.71 -38.31
CA ALA A 85 -8.67 -12.97 -38.06
C ALA A 85 -8.38 -13.71 -39.39
N GLY A 86 -7.19 -14.28 -39.50
CA GLY A 86 -6.78 -15.00 -40.68
C GLY A 86 -5.30 -15.41 -40.69
N GLY A 87 -4.84 -15.89 -41.82
CA GLY A 87 -3.49 -16.39 -42.03
C GLY A 87 -3.49 -17.82 -42.57
N PRO A 88 -2.33 -18.47 -42.72
CA PRO A 88 -1.03 -17.92 -42.36
C PRO A 88 -0.51 -16.87 -43.37
N TYR A 89 0.13 -15.83 -42.85
CA TYR A 89 0.74 -14.72 -43.60
C TYR A 89 2.25 -14.70 -43.45
N LYS A 90 2.91 -13.93 -44.34
CA LYS A 90 4.31 -13.53 -44.19
C LYS A 90 4.43 -12.04 -43.89
N ILE A 91 5.48 -11.68 -43.17
CA ILE A 91 5.87 -10.29 -42.98
C ILE A 91 7.34 -10.17 -43.39
N ARG A 92 7.66 -9.18 -44.25
CA ARG A 92 9.03 -8.87 -44.66
C ARG A 92 9.46 -7.55 -44.04
N PHE A 93 10.64 -7.56 -43.47
CA PHE A 93 11.35 -6.37 -42.98
C PHE A 93 12.56 -6.17 -43.85
N ASN A 94 12.59 -5.09 -44.62
CA ASN A 94 13.65 -4.79 -45.58
C ASN A 94 14.40 -3.53 -45.16
N GLY A 95 15.72 -3.60 -45.13
CA GLY A 95 16.65 -2.52 -44.85
C GLY A 95 18.05 -2.91 -45.37
N SER A 96 19.06 -2.81 -44.51
CA SER A 96 20.41 -3.30 -44.79
C SER A 96 20.48 -4.83 -44.92
N SER A 97 19.52 -5.53 -44.32
CA SER A 97 19.27 -6.97 -44.48
C SER A 97 17.75 -7.20 -44.65
N GLU A 98 17.39 -8.41 -45.09
CA GLU A 98 15.99 -8.84 -45.12
C GLU A 98 15.73 -9.83 -43.99
N VAL A 99 14.62 -9.61 -43.25
CA VAL A 99 14.07 -10.59 -42.31
C VAL A 99 12.66 -10.94 -42.75
N VAL A 100 12.35 -12.22 -42.88
CA VAL A 100 11.05 -12.73 -43.28
C VAL A 100 10.51 -13.60 -42.18
N LEU A 101 9.36 -13.22 -41.61
CA LEU A 101 8.60 -14.05 -40.69
C LEU A 101 7.50 -14.78 -41.45
N SER A 102 7.34 -16.05 -41.18
CA SER A 102 6.41 -16.96 -41.88
C SER A 102 5.41 -17.59 -40.90
N ASP A 103 4.29 -18.06 -41.43
CA ASP A 103 3.21 -18.66 -40.64
C ASP A 103 2.68 -17.74 -39.54
N VAL A 104 2.52 -16.47 -39.91
CA VAL A 104 1.97 -15.45 -39.01
C VAL A 104 0.45 -15.47 -39.08
N MET A 105 -0.19 -15.53 -37.92
CA MET A 105 -1.64 -15.51 -37.82
C MET A 105 -2.15 -14.18 -37.25
N LEU A 106 -3.30 -13.71 -37.70
CA LEU A 106 -4.07 -12.64 -37.03
C LEU A 106 -5.18 -13.29 -36.21
N GLY A 107 -5.23 -13.02 -34.92
CA GLY A 107 -6.16 -13.66 -34.00
C GLY A 107 -6.23 -12.95 -32.65
N GLU A 108 -6.48 -13.68 -31.59
CA GLU A 108 -6.54 -13.17 -30.24
C GLU A 108 -5.27 -13.52 -29.47
N VAL A 109 -4.67 -12.56 -28.78
CA VAL A 109 -3.44 -12.78 -28.01
C VAL A 109 -3.69 -12.54 -26.51
N TRP A 110 -3.38 -13.52 -25.71
CA TRP A 110 -3.59 -13.47 -24.26
C TRP A 110 -2.32 -13.70 -23.48
N LEU A 111 -2.03 -12.81 -22.53
CA LEU A 111 -0.97 -13.00 -21.54
C LEU A 111 -1.50 -13.90 -20.41
N CYS A 112 -0.80 -15.01 -20.14
CA CYS A 112 -1.16 -15.99 -19.10
C CYS A 112 -0.02 -16.00 -18.07
N SER A 113 -0.25 -15.38 -16.91
CA SER A 113 0.82 -15.14 -15.93
C SER A 113 0.41 -15.51 -14.50
N GLY A 114 1.39 -15.68 -13.63
CA GLY A 114 1.19 -16.05 -12.23
C GLY A 114 2.26 -17.00 -11.69
N GLN A 115 1.85 -17.81 -10.69
CA GLN A 115 2.75 -18.78 -10.05
C GLN A 115 2.41 -20.24 -10.43
N SER A 116 2.75 -21.20 -9.60
CA SER A 116 2.66 -22.63 -9.89
C SER A 116 1.31 -23.10 -10.44
N ASN A 117 0.19 -22.55 -9.95
CA ASN A 117 -1.14 -22.92 -10.44
C ASN A 117 -1.41 -22.43 -11.89
N MET A 118 -0.69 -21.40 -12.35
CA MET A 118 -0.64 -21.03 -13.76
C MET A 118 0.44 -21.84 -14.50
N GLU A 119 1.58 -22.12 -13.89
CA GLU A 119 2.71 -22.84 -14.52
C GLU A 119 2.40 -24.31 -14.81
N TRP A 120 1.66 -24.99 -13.93
CA TRP A 120 1.43 -26.45 -13.99
C TRP A 120 0.99 -26.94 -15.36
N SER A 121 1.73 -27.90 -15.89
CA SER A 121 1.54 -28.55 -17.18
C SER A 121 1.11 -30.00 -17.00
N ALA A 122 0.91 -30.73 -18.10
CA ALA A 122 0.61 -32.16 -18.06
C ALA A 122 1.70 -32.98 -17.36
N ASN A 123 2.95 -32.54 -17.38
CA ASN A 123 4.07 -33.17 -16.68
C ASN A 123 3.89 -33.23 -15.16
N HIS A 124 3.05 -32.38 -14.59
CA HIS A 124 2.79 -32.30 -13.14
C HIS A 124 1.60 -33.16 -12.69
N GLY A 125 1.00 -33.95 -13.59
CA GLY A 125 -0.06 -34.89 -13.25
C GLY A 125 -1.45 -34.23 -13.10
N ILE A 126 -1.83 -33.37 -14.02
CA ILE A 126 -3.17 -32.81 -14.12
C ILE A 126 -4.20 -33.90 -14.42
N LYS A 127 -5.46 -33.67 -14.10
CA LYS A 127 -6.55 -34.62 -14.37
C LYS A 127 -6.68 -34.91 -15.87
N ASN A 128 -6.67 -36.17 -16.26
CA ASN A 128 -6.69 -36.66 -17.65
C ASN A 128 -5.53 -36.15 -18.53
N GLY A 129 -4.38 -35.78 -17.95
CA GLY A 129 -3.28 -35.06 -18.65
C GLY A 129 -2.73 -35.84 -19.84
N GLU A 130 -2.50 -37.16 -19.72
CA GLU A 130 -1.98 -38.00 -20.82
C GLU A 130 -2.98 -38.12 -21.99
N GLU A 131 -4.25 -38.14 -21.72
CA GLU A 131 -5.29 -38.14 -22.78
C GLU A 131 -5.32 -36.79 -23.50
N GLU A 132 -5.25 -35.67 -22.75
CA GLU A 132 -5.21 -34.34 -23.30
C GLU A 132 -3.97 -34.10 -24.18
N VAL A 133 -2.82 -34.61 -23.73
CA VAL A 133 -1.58 -34.54 -24.54
C VAL A 133 -1.75 -35.27 -25.87
N ARG A 134 -2.21 -36.51 -25.84
CA ARG A 134 -2.43 -37.28 -27.06
C ARG A 134 -3.38 -36.60 -28.07
N ASN A 135 -4.35 -35.87 -27.56
CA ASN A 135 -5.37 -35.21 -28.38
C ASN A 135 -5.05 -33.76 -28.75
N ALA A 136 -3.90 -33.24 -28.32
CA ALA A 136 -3.54 -31.85 -28.48
C ALA A 136 -3.01 -31.52 -29.92
N HIS A 137 -3.92 -31.55 -30.87
CA HIS A 137 -3.68 -31.13 -32.24
C HIS A 137 -4.49 -29.88 -32.57
N CYS A 138 -3.99 -28.72 -32.13
CA CYS A 138 -4.67 -27.42 -32.23
C CYS A 138 -3.81 -26.45 -33.08
N PRO A 139 -3.79 -26.56 -34.40
CA PRO A 139 -2.87 -25.77 -35.24
C PRO A 139 -3.15 -24.24 -35.18
N ASN A 140 -4.32 -23.84 -34.79
CA ASN A 140 -4.70 -22.44 -34.60
C ASN A 140 -4.46 -21.93 -33.17
N LEU A 141 -3.98 -22.77 -32.26
CA LEU A 141 -3.48 -22.35 -30.94
C LEU A 141 -1.95 -22.29 -30.99
N ARG A 142 -1.40 -21.16 -30.70
CA ARG A 142 0.05 -20.92 -30.71
C ARG A 142 0.52 -20.50 -29.32
N ILE A 143 1.72 -20.91 -28.98
CA ILE A 143 2.28 -20.83 -27.65
C ILE A 143 3.62 -20.09 -27.69
N PHE A 144 3.74 -19.03 -26.92
CA PHE A 144 5.00 -18.34 -26.62
C PHE A 144 5.32 -18.50 -25.14
N HIS A 145 6.27 -19.35 -24.82
CA HIS A 145 6.63 -19.65 -23.45
C HIS A 145 7.89 -18.90 -23.04
N LEU A 146 7.75 -17.94 -22.10
CA LEU A 146 8.89 -17.20 -21.56
C LEU A 146 9.73 -18.09 -20.63
N PRO A 147 11.06 -18.09 -20.78
CA PRO A 147 11.93 -18.85 -19.89
C PRO A 147 11.90 -18.25 -18.48
N GLN A 148 12.02 -19.10 -17.47
CA GLN A 148 12.12 -18.72 -16.06
C GLN A 148 13.50 -18.14 -15.77
N ILE A 149 13.64 -16.85 -16.00
CA ILE A 149 14.89 -16.09 -15.78
C ILE A 149 14.51 -14.85 -14.94
N ALA A 150 15.28 -14.58 -13.91
CA ALA A 150 15.17 -13.35 -13.12
C ALA A 150 16.23 -12.33 -13.57
N ALA A 151 15.88 -11.04 -13.54
CA ALA A 151 16.81 -9.96 -13.90
C ALA A 151 16.64 -8.76 -12.97
N SER A 152 17.75 -8.13 -12.59
CA SER A 152 17.75 -6.95 -11.70
C SER A 152 17.33 -5.66 -12.40
N PHE A 153 17.27 -5.64 -13.74
CA PHE A 153 16.83 -4.49 -14.56
C PHE A 153 16.03 -4.96 -15.77
N PRO A 154 15.15 -4.10 -16.34
CA PRO A 154 14.30 -4.46 -17.47
C PRO A 154 15.08 -4.95 -18.68
N GLN A 155 14.72 -6.12 -19.21
CA GLN A 155 15.30 -6.72 -20.39
C GLN A 155 14.52 -6.30 -21.65
N GLU A 156 15.19 -6.05 -22.72
CA GLU A 156 14.56 -5.61 -23.99
C GLU A 156 14.21 -6.79 -24.91
N ASN A 157 14.67 -7.99 -24.57
CA ASN A 157 14.46 -9.21 -25.33
C ASN A 157 14.48 -10.43 -24.38
N CYS A 158 14.03 -11.56 -24.87
CA CYS A 158 14.06 -12.84 -24.17
C CYS A 158 14.54 -13.95 -25.12
N PHE A 159 14.81 -15.13 -24.57
CA PHE A 159 15.18 -16.31 -25.34
C PHE A 159 13.97 -17.24 -25.45
N SER A 160 13.14 -17.05 -26.47
CA SER A 160 11.96 -17.87 -26.74
C SER A 160 11.58 -17.80 -28.23
N GLN A 161 10.59 -18.57 -28.59
CA GLN A 161 9.96 -18.55 -29.92
C GLN A 161 8.52 -19.04 -29.85
N TRP A 162 7.69 -18.64 -30.80
CA TRP A 162 6.35 -19.19 -30.95
C TRP A 162 6.39 -20.64 -31.44
N THR A 163 5.49 -21.44 -30.90
CA THR A 163 5.33 -22.85 -31.32
C THR A 163 3.85 -23.16 -31.58
N VAL A 164 3.62 -24.12 -32.43
CA VAL A 164 2.28 -24.66 -32.70
C VAL A 164 1.88 -25.62 -31.59
N CYS A 165 0.61 -25.62 -31.23
CA CYS A 165 0.10 -26.57 -30.25
C CYS A 165 -0.03 -27.96 -30.83
N ILE A 166 0.90 -28.82 -30.46
CA ILE A 166 0.97 -30.27 -30.76
C ILE A 166 1.19 -31.01 -29.42
N PRO A 167 1.10 -32.35 -29.39
CA PRO A 167 1.31 -33.13 -28.17
C PRO A 167 2.60 -32.80 -27.42
N GLU A 168 3.71 -32.60 -28.13
CA GLU A 168 5.00 -32.30 -27.52
C GLU A 168 5.04 -30.95 -26.87
N THR A 169 4.52 -29.90 -27.48
CA THR A 169 4.48 -28.54 -26.92
C THR A 169 3.43 -28.41 -25.82
N MET A 170 2.27 -29.05 -25.96
CA MET A 170 1.22 -29.06 -24.95
C MET A 170 1.70 -29.70 -23.64
N ARG A 171 2.47 -30.78 -23.71
CA ARG A 171 2.92 -31.53 -22.53
C ARG A 171 3.62 -30.67 -21.49
N SER A 172 4.40 -29.68 -21.91
CA SER A 172 5.15 -28.76 -21.04
C SER A 172 4.50 -27.39 -20.91
N THR A 173 3.42 -27.10 -21.61
CA THR A 173 2.72 -25.82 -21.55
C THR A 173 1.80 -25.76 -20.33
N SER A 174 1.62 -24.56 -19.79
CA SER A 174 0.60 -24.26 -18.78
C SER A 174 -0.73 -24.91 -19.15
N ALA A 175 -1.20 -25.84 -18.34
CA ALA A 175 -2.49 -26.50 -18.60
C ALA A 175 -3.67 -25.53 -18.46
N THR A 176 -3.61 -24.60 -17.51
CA THR A 176 -4.62 -23.54 -17.35
C THR A 176 -4.70 -22.67 -18.62
N ALA A 177 -3.56 -22.21 -19.13
CA ALA A 177 -3.48 -21.40 -20.35
C ALA A 177 -3.88 -22.21 -21.61
N TYR A 178 -3.50 -23.48 -21.68
CA TYR A 178 -3.89 -24.37 -22.79
C TYR A 178 -5.41 -24.54 -22.87
N PHE A 179 -6.07 -24.95 -21.79
CA PHE A 179 -7.52 -25.13 -21.79
C PHE A 179 -8.26 -23.81 -22.05
N PHE A 180 -7.78 -22.73 -21.48
CA PHE A 180 -8.31 -21.40 -21.74
C PHE A 180 -8.20 -21.03 -23.23
N GLY A 181 -7.00 -21.10 -23.80
CA GLY A 181 -6.73 -20.71 -25.18
C GLY A 181 -7.45 -21.59 -26.19
N ARG A 182 -7.50 -22.91 -25.96
CA ARG A 182 -8.24 -23.84 -26.78
C ARG A 182 -9.74 -23.51 -26.81
N ASN A 183 -10.36 -23.30 -25.66
CA ASN A 183 -11.78 -22.99 -25.60
C ASN A 183 -12.10 -21.65 -26.31
N ILE A 184 -11.24 -20.62 -26.15
CA ILE A 184 -11.40 -19.35 -26.87
C ILE A 184 -11.28 -19.59 -28.39
N GLN A 185 -10.31 -20.41 -28.83
CA GLN A 185 -10.09 -20.73 -30.22
C GLN A 185 -11.31 -21.47 -30.83
N GLU A 186 -11.82 -22.47 -30.13
CA GLU A 186 -12.98 -23.25 -30.56
C GLU A 186 -14.24 -22.37 -30.64
N GLU A 187 -14.52 -21.57 -29.62
CA GLU A 187 -15.74 -20.76 -29.52
C GLU A 187 -15.76 -19.56 -30.48
N LEU A 188 -14.62 -18.90 -30.70
CA LEU A 188 -14.53 -17.76 -31.63
C LEU A 188 -14.19 -18.20 -33.06
N ASN A 189 -13.71 -19.41 -33.24
CA ASN A 189 -13.20 -19.94 -34.50
C ASN A 189 -12.13 -19.04 -35.16
N VAL A 190 -11.20 -18.54 -34.35
CA VAL A 190 -10.08 -17.70 -34.77
C VAL A 190 -8.77 -18.20 -34.23
N PRO A 191 -7.60 -17.86 -34.82
CA PRO A 191 -6.32 -18.18 -34.21
C PRO A 191 -6.19 -17.56 -32.82
N VAL A 192 -5.53 -18.28 -31.92
CA VAL A 192 -5.26 -17.79 -30.56
C VAL A 192 -3.79 -17.98 -30.23
N GLY A 193 -3.17 -16.89 -29.72
CA GLY A 193 -1.82 -16.90 -29.18
C GLY A 193 -1.87 -16.79 -27.65
N ILE A 194 -1.21 -17.70 -26.95
CA ILE A 194 -1.00 -17.61 -25.50
C ILE A 194 0.45 -17.31 -25.21
N ILE A 195 0.70 -16.21 -24.51
CA ILE A 195 2.02 -15.82 -24.00
C ILE A 195 2.08 -16.27 -22.55
N VAL A 196 2.86 -17.29 -22.24
CA VAL A 196 2.95 -17.90 -20.90
C VAL A 196 4.15 -17.33 -20.15
N ALA A 197 3.89 -16.62 -19.07
CA ALA A 197 4.88 -16.03 -18.16
C ALA A 197 4.53 -16.45 -16.74
N ALA A 198 4.97 -17.62 -16.29
CA ALA A 198 4.61 -18.15 -14.97
C ALA A 198 5.81 -18.82 -14.30
N TRP A 199 5.91 -18.66 -12.96
CA TRP A 199 6.95 -19.27 -12.15
C TRP A 199 6.42 -19.61 -10.75
N GLY A 200 6.41 -20.90 -10.40
CA GLY A 200 5.84 -21.40 -9.14
C GLY A 200 6.51 -20.84 -7.91
N GLY A 201 5.72 -20.67 -6.83
CA GLY A 201 6.19 -20.17 -5.54
C GLY A 201 6.54 -18.68 -5.48
N THR A 202 6.31 -17.91 -6.56
CA THR A 202 6.72 -16.51 -6.62
C THR A 202 5.64 -15.57 -6.09
N PRO A 203 6.00 -14.58 -5.23
CA PRO A 203 5.07 -13.57 -4.77
C PRO A 203 4.82 -12.48 -5.84
N ALA A 204 3.71 -11.74 -5.73
CA ALA A 204 3.32 -10.75 -6.74
C ALA A 204 4.30 -9.56 -6.82
N GLU A 205 5.09 -9.29 -5.79
CA GLU A 205 6.11 -8.25 -5.76
C GLU A 205 7.20 -8.45 -6.83
N VAL A 206 7.57 -9.69 -7.14
CA VAL A 206 8.60 -9.94 -8.18
C VAL A 206 8.07 -9.65 -9.58
N TRP A 207 6.75 -9.63 -9.76
CA TRP A 207 6.03 -9.30 -11.00
C TRP A 207 5.67 -7.80 -11.10
N THR A 208 5.90 -7.03 -10.04
CA THR A 208 5.63 -5.60 -9.97
C THR A 208 6.93 -4.81 -10.16
N PRO A 209 7.01 -3.79 -11.04
CA PRO A 209 8.24 -3.03 -11.20
C PRO A 209 8.75 -2.47 -9.87
N ARG A 210 10.02 -2.67 -9.57
CA ARG A 210 10.66 -2.32 -8.29
C ARG A 210 10.36 -0.89 -7.83
N LYS A 211 10.34 0.08 -8.75
CA LYS A 211 10.07 1.48 -8.42
C LYS A 211 8.72 1.70 -7.74
N PHE A 212 7.68 0.93 -8.11
CA PHE A 212 6.36 1.06 -7.53
C PHE A 212 6.29 0.42 -6.13
N ILE A 213 7.04 -0.67 -5.89
CA ILE A 213 7.18 -1.26 -4.56
C ILE A 213 7.91 -0.28 -3.63
N MET A 214 9.08 0.24 -4.09
CA MET A 214 9.97 1.07 -3.26
C MET A 214 9.39 2.44 -2.94
N SER A 215 8.56 3.00 -3.82
CA SER A 215 7.94 4.30 -3.58
C SER A 215 6.63 4.24 -2.79
N ASP A 216 6.16 3.03 -2.49
CA ASP A 216 4.88 2.82 -1.81
C ASP A 216 5.10 2.52 -0.32
N PRO A 217 4.52 3.30 0.61
CA PRO A 217 4.74 3.12 2.05
C PRO A 217 4.28 1.76 2.59
N VAL A 218 3.25 1.17 1.97
CA VAL A 218 2.70 -0.14 2.39
C VAL A 218 3.54 -1.30 1.86
N LEU A 219 4.13 -1.13 0.66
CA LEU A 219 4.84 -2.21 -0.05
C LEU A 219 6.36 -2.16 0.12
N SER A 220 6.90 -1.04 0.59
CA SER A 220 8.36 -0.78 0.61
C SER A 220 9.15 -1.62 1.60
N ASP A 221 8.49 -2.32 2.50
CA ASP A 221 9.12 -3.23 3.45
C ASP A 221 9.39 -4.63 2.89
N PHE A 222 9.01 -4.86 1.63
CA PHE A 222 9.33 -6.12 0.95
C PHE A 222 10.82 -6.40 1.01
N SER A 223 11.20 -7.45 1.74
CA SER A 223 12.60 -7.77 2.01
C SER A 223 13.33 -8.16 0.72
N TYR A 224 14.55 -7.63 0.59
CA TYR A 224 15.46 -7.92 -0.52
C TYR A 224 16.33 -9.13 -0.23
N GLU A 225 15.74 -10.28 0.05
CA GLU A 225 16.50 -11.51 0.08
C GLU A 225 16.90 -11.87 -1.35
N VAL A 226 18.14 -11.62 -1.68
CA VAL A 226 18.75 -12.10 -2.92
C VAL A 226 19.09 -13.57 -2.72
N THR A 227 18.24 -14.45 -3.20
CA THR A 227 18.61 -15.85 -3.36
C THR A 227 19.08 -16.08 -4.79
N THR A 228 20.19 -16.77 -4.95
CA THR A 228 20.76 -17.06 -6.27
C THR A 228 19.95 -18.07 -7.09
N TRP A 229 19.01 -18.76 -6.44
CA TRP A 229 18.26 -19.90 -7.02
C TRP A 229 16.73 -19.66 -7.03
N TRP A 230 16.23 -18.58 -6.39
CA TRP A 230 14.80 -18.27 -6.35
C TRP A 230 14.54 -16.76 -6.50
N PRO A 231 13.62 -16.34 -7.38
CA PRO A 231 13.34 -14.93 -7.59
C PRO A 231 12.50 -14.36 -6.43
N VAL A 232 13.13 -13.63 -5.55
CA VAL A 232 12.49 -12.91 -4.42
C VAL A 232 12.70 -11.40 -4.46
N GLU A 233 13.55 -10.88 -5.36
CA GLU A 233 13.77 -9.46 -5.52
C GLU A 233 12.58 -8.80 -6.24
N ALA A 234 12.06 -7.70 -5.69
CA ALA A 234 10.98 -6.93 -6.29
C ALA A 234 11.29 -6.54 -7.74
N GLY A 235 10.37 -6.86 -8.65
CA GLY A 235 10.48 -6.55 -10.07
C GLY A 235 11.36 -7.49 -10.90
N SER A 236 11.98 -8.51 -10.30
CA SER A 236 12.93 -9.37 -11.02
C SER A 236 12.29 -10.15 -12.17
N LEU A 237 11.06 -10.61 -12.03
CA LEU A 237 10.32 -11.29 -13.10
C LEU A 237 9.57 -10.33 -14.02
N TYR A 238 9.12 -9.18 -13.50
CA TYR A 238 8.66 -8.12 -14.38
C TYR A 238 9.74 -7.76 -15.40
N ASN A 239 10.98 -7.60 -14.95
CA ASN A 239 12.11 -7.20 -15.77
C ASN A 239 12.44 -8.20 -16.89
N SER A 240 12.28 -9.50 -16.65
CA SER A 240 12.74 -10.56 -17.57
C SER A 240 11.62 -11.32 -18.27
N MET A 241 10.40 -11.34 -17.70
CA MET A 241 9.29 -12.15 -18.22
C MET A 241 8.09 -11.31 -18.68
N ILE A 242 8.00 -10.03 -18.30
CA ILE A 242 6.90 -9.15 -18.72
C ILE A 242 7.43 -8.03 -19.61
N HIS A 243 8.48 -7.33 -19.20
CA HIS A 243 9.03 -6.20 -19.94
C HIS A 243 9.51 -6.56 -21.37
N PRO A 244 10.14 -7.74 -21.62
CA PRO A 244 10.62 -8.09 -22.97
C PRO A 244 9.53 -8.24 -24.03
N VAL A 245 8.28 -8.47 -23.63
CA VAL A 245 7.15 -8.59 -24.55
C VAL A 245 6.32 -7.31 -24.66
N MET A 246 6.70 -6.26 -23.95
CA MET A 246 6.06 -4.94 -24.08
C MET A 246 6.67 -4.16 -25.25
N PRO A 247 5.88 -3.48 -26.08
CA PRO A 247 4.43 -3.32 -26.09
C PRO A 247 3.70 -4.21 -27.12
N TYR A 248 3.93 -5.53 -27.09
CA TYR A 248 3.19 -6.46 -27.94
C TYR A 248 1.69 -6.36 -27.69
N ASP A 249 0.87 -6.20 -28.72
CA ASP A 249 -0.55 -5.97 -28.49
C ASP A 249 -1.25 -7.24 -28.06
N ILE A 250 -1.99 -7.17 -26.96
CA ILE A 250 -2.72 -8.28 -26.33
C ILE A 250 -4.21 -7.94 -26.16
N ALA A 251 -5.07 -8.95 -26.22
CA ALA A 251 -6.48 -8.84 -25.90
C ALA A 251 -6.70 -8.62 -24.40
N GLY A 252 -5.91 -9.30 -23.55
CA GLY A 252 -6.02 -9.22 -22.11
C GLY A 252 -5.02 -10.10 -21.39
N CYS A 253 -5.16 -10.16 -20.07
CA CYS A 253 -4.35 -10.99 -19.17
C CYS A 253 -5.23 -11.91 -18.31
N ILE A 254 -4.82 -13.17 -18.17
CA ILE A 254 -5.32 -14.08 -17.13
C ILE A 254 -4.22 -14.31 -16.10
N TRP A 255 -4.59 -14.23 -14.80
CA TRP A 255 -3.67 -14.27 -13.68
C TRP A 255 -4.06 -15.32 -12.64
N TYR A 256 -3.14 -16.23 -12.29
CA TYR A 256 -3.35 -17.21 -11.23
C TYR A 256 -2.18 -17.22 -10.26
N GLN A 257 -2.30 -16.46 -9.18
CA GLN A 257 -1.27 -16.28 -8.16
C GLN A 257 -1.92 -15.81 -6.85
N GLY A 258 -1.25 -15.96 -5.74
CA GLY A 258 -1.65 -15.46 -4.43
C GLY A 258 -1.10 -16.30 -3.30
N GLU A 259 -0.89 -17.60 -3.52
CA GLU A 259 -0.47 -18.54 -2.48
C GLU A 259 0.84 -18.12 -1.81
N ALA A 260 1.78 -17.56 -2.57
CA ALA A 260 3.06 -17.04 -2.01
C ALA A 260 2.91 -15.72 -1.23
N ASN A 261 1.74 -15.08 -1.26
CA ASN A 261 1.48 -13.82 -0.55
C ASN A 261 0.60 -13.99 0.70
N HIS A 262 0.22 -15.22 1.08
CA HIS A 262 -0.69 -15.45 2.20
C HIS A 262 -0.19 -14.88 3.53
N THR A 263 1.12 -14.83 3.77
CA THR A 263 1.73 -14.23 4.98
C THR A 263 1.68 -12.70 5.00
N ARG A 264 1.36 -12.06 3.86
CA ARG A 264 1.22 -10.61 3.68
C ARG A 264 -0.10 -10.26 2.99
N ALA A 265 -1.14 -11.00 3.33
CA ALA A 265 -2.43 -10.92 2.67
C ALA A 265 -3.07 -9.52 2.69
N ASN A 266 -2.93 -8.77 3.79
CA ASN A 266 -3.60 -7.48 3.96
C ASN A 266 -3.22 -6.40 2.93
N SER A 267 -2.02 -6.47 2.36
CA SER A 267 -1.55 -5.53 1.33
C SER A 267 -1.75 -6.04 -0.11
N TYR A 268 -2.31 -7.23 -0.29
CA TYR A 268 -2.34 -7.88 -1.60
C TYR A 268 -3.18 -7.12 -2.65
N ALA A 269 -4.36 -6.63 -2.30
CA ALA A 269 -5.19 -5.87 -3.25
C ALA A 269 -4.48 -4.58 -3.71
N HIS A 270 -3.82 -3.89 -2.78
CA HIS A 270 -3.03 -2.70 -3.09
C HIS A 270 -1.83 -3.02 -3.98
N LEU A 271 -1.10 -4.10 -3.70
CA LEU A 271 -0.01 -4.60 -4.54
C LEU A 271 -0.48 -4.92 -5.96
N MET A 272 -1.59 -5.66 -6.08
CA MET A 272 -2.16 -6.01 -7.37
C MET A 272 -2.60 -4.78 -8.17
N GLN A 273 -3.17 -3.77 -7.52
CA GLN A 273 -3.49 -2.50 -8.16
C GLN A 273 -2.23 -1.87 -8.77
N ARG A 274 -1.14 -1.74 -8.01
CA ARG A 274 0.12 -1.20 -8.51
C ARG A 274 0.70 -2.01 -9.66
N MET A 275 0.62 -3.33 -9.58
CA MET A 275 1.08 -4.24 -10.63
C MET A 275 0.26 -4.05 -11.92
N ILE A 276 -1.06 -4.14 -11.84
CA ILE A 276 -1.96 -4.03 -12.99
C ILE A 276 -1.81 -2.67 -13.67
N ASP A 277 -1.82 -1.58 -12.91
CA ASP A 277 -1.64 -0.23 -13.45
C ASP A 277 -0.30 -0.07 -14.15
N SER A 278 0.77 -0.64 -13.57
CA SER A 278 2.10 -0.60 -14.17
C SER A 278 2.19 -1.40 -15.48
N TRP A 279 1.54 -2.56 -15.56
CA TRP A 279 1.48 -3.36 -16.77
C TRP A 279 0.67 -2.68 -17.86
N ARG A 280 -0.52 -2.16 -17.54
CA ARG A 280 -1.36 -1.38 -18.46
C ARG A 280 -0.60 -0.18 -19.03
N ALA A 281 0.14 0.53 -18.18
CA ALA A 281 1.00 1.63 -18.62
C ALA A 281 2.13 1.15 -19.58
N GLY A 282 2.79 0.02 -19.27
CA GLY A 282 3.86 -0.54 -20.09
C GLY A 282 3.37 -1.04 -21.45
N PHE A 283 2.21 -1.67 -21.50
CA PHE A 283 1.56 -2.08 -22.77
C PHE A 283 0.86 -0.93 -23.49
N ASN A 284 0.76 0.25 -22.86
CA ASN A 284 0.02 1.40 -23.36
C ASN A 284 -1.45 1.07 -23.72
N LYS A 285 -2.10 0.24 -22.90
CA LYS A 285 -3.44 -0.28 -23.15
C LYS A 285 -4.15 -0.65 -21.83
N SER A 286 -5.37 -0.18 -21.63
CA SER A 286 -6.23 -0.61 -20.52
C SER A 286 -6.91 -1.94 -20.85
N PHE A 287 -6.14 -3.01 -20.93
CA PHE A 287 -6.64 -4.34 -21.23
C PHE A 287 -7.39 -4.98 -20.03
N PRO A 288 -8.34 -5.89 -20.27
CA PRO A 288 -9.01 -6.64 -19.22
C PRO A 288 -8.03 -7.58 -18.48
N PHE A 289 -8.18 -7.64 -17.16
CA PHE A 289 -7.36 -8.46 -16.29
C PHE A 289 -8.24 -9.41 -15.47
N TYR A 290 -8.14 -10.70 -15.72
CA TYR A 290 -8.99 -11.73 -15.12
C TYR A 290 -8.20 -12.61 -14.19
N LEU A 291 -8.61 -12.68 -12.92
CA LEU A 291 -7.88 -13.45 -11.92
C LEU A 291 -8.63 -14.68 -11.44
N VAL A 292 -7.87 -15.68 -11.03
CA VAL A 292 -8.37 -16.85 -10.32
C VAL A 292 -8.12 -16.64 -8.83
N GLN A 293 -9.18 -16.71 -8.02
CA GLN A 293 -9.04 -16.71 -6.56
C GLN A 293 -8.30 -17.98 -6.13
N ILE A 294 -7.33 -17.85 -5.19
CA ILE A 294 -6.58 -19.00 -4.72
C ILE A 294 -7.50 -20.11 -4.16
N ALA A 295 -7.13 -21.32 -4.43
CA ALA A 295 -7.88 -22.50 -4.01
C ALA A 295 -7.76 -22.72 -2.49
N PRO A 296 -8.79 -23.32 -1.84
CA PRO A 296 -8.66 -23.83 -0.47
C PRO A 296 -7.53 -24.85 -0.35
N PHE A 297 -6.67 -24.67 0.66
CA PHE A 297 -5.57 -25.59 0.97
C PHE A 297 -5.23 -25.50 2.47
N GLN A 298 -4.77 -26.59 3.08
CA GLN A 298 -4.35 -26.63 4.49
C GLN A 298 -2.98 -26.00 4.70
N TYR A 299 -2.94 -24.67 4.74
CA TYR A 299 -1.69 -23.92 5.02
C TYR A 299 -1.21 -24.10 6.47
N HIS A 300 -2.11 -24.47 7.39
CA HIS A 300 -1.88 -24.49 8.83
C HIS A 300 -1.44 -23.12 9.34
N SER A 301 -1.94 -22.04 8.74
CA SER A 301 -1.63 -20.68 9.15
C SER A 301 -2.27 -20.33 10.49
N ALA A 302 -1.53 -19.67 11.37
CA ALA A 302 -2.04 -19.25 12.68
C ALA A 302 -2.96 -18.01 12.60
N ASP A 303 -2.99 -17.31 11.47
CA ASP A 303 -3.54 -15.96 11.31
C ASP A 303 -4.64 -15.84 10.23
N ASN A 304 -5.13 -16.96 9.68
CA ASN A 304 -6.05 -16.98 8.55
C ASN A 304 -5.58 -16.20 7.30
N GLY A 305 -4.27 -16.06 7.10
CA GLY A 305 -3.69 -15.34 5.97
C GLY A 305 -4.27 -15.72 4.61
N PRO A 306 -4.44 -17.03 4.26
CA PRO A 306 -5.07 -17.45 3.01
C PRO A 306 -6.53 -17.00 2.86
N ALA A 307 -7.30 -16.96 3.95
CA ALA A 307 -8.67 -16.45 3.93
C ALA A 307 -8.70 -14.93 3.70
N LEU A 308 -7.80 -14.20 4.36
CA LEU A 308 -7.60 -12.77 4.13
C LEU A 308 -7.17 -12.49 2.69
N LEU A 309 -6.28 -13.30 2.12
CA LEU A 309 -5.86 -13.13 0.74
C LEU A 309 -7.02 -13.32 -0.24
N ARG A 310 -7.87 -14.32 -0.04
CA ARG A 310 -9.08 -14.50 -0.87
C ARG A 310 -10.04 -13.31 -0.75
N GLU A 311 -10.16 -12.72 0.42
CA GLU A 311 -10.90 -11.47 0.63
C GLU A 311 -10.30 -10.31 -0.19
N GLN A 312 -8.98 -10.14 -0.16
CA GLN A 312 -8.27 -9.13 -0.93
C GLN A 312 -8.42 -9.33 -2.46
N GLN A 313 -8.37 -10.58 -2.91
CA GLN A 313 -8.65 -10.90 -4.32
C GLN A 313 -10.09 -10.52 -4.71
N ALA A 314 -11.06 -10.79 -3.84
CA ALA A 314 -12.47 -10.46 -4.08
C ALA A 314 -12.76 -8.94 -4.09
N MET A 315 -11.90 -8.12 -3.52
CA MET A 315 -12.00 -6.65 -3.56
C MET A 315 -11.62 -6.05 -4.93
N LEU A 316 -10.69 -6.68 -5.66
CA LEU A 316 -10.10 -6.13 -6.87
C LEU A 316 -11.11 -5.75 -7.97
N PRO A 317 -12.15 -6.55 -8.26
CA PRO A 317 -13.17 -6.18 -9.23
C PRO A 317 -13.94 -4.90 -8.89
N GLY A 318 -14.03 -4.55 -7.61
CA GLY A 318 -14.66 -3.31 -7.15
C GLY A 318 -13.70 -2.11 -7.08
N MET A 319 -12.39 -2.37 -7.11
CA MET A 319 -11.35 -1.34 -7.02
C MET A 319 -10.85 -0.86 -8.39
N LEU A 320 -10.86 -1.73 -9.40
CA LEU A 320 -10.23 -1.49 -10.69
C LEU A 320 -11.20 -1.75 -11.83
N ASP A 321 -11.20 -0.86 -12.83
CA ASP A 321 -11.95 -1.07 -14.07
C ASP A 321 -11.37 -2.24 -14.88
N ASN A 322 -12.25 -2.98 -15.57
CA ASN A 322 -11.89 -4.12 -16.40
C ASN A 322 -11.10 -5.22 -15.64
N VAL A 323 -11.45 -5.43 -14.37
CA VAL A 323 -10.93 -6.54 -13.56
C VAL A 323 -12.08 -7.40 -13.09
N LYS A 324 -11.99 -8.71 -13.31
CA LYS A 324 -12.95 -9.71 -12.82
C LYS A 324 -12.24 -10.93 -12.26
N MET A 325 -12.97 -11.72 -11.48
CA MET A 325 -12.44 -12.87 -10.77
C MET A 325 -13.35 -14.09 -10.95
N ILE A 326 -12.73 -15.27 -11.03
CA ILE A 326 -13.43 -16.54 -10.85
C ILE A 326 -13.02 -17.20 -9.54
N THR A 327 -13.94 -17.96 -8.93
CA THR A 327 -13.64 -18.86 -7.80
C THR A 327 -13.48 -20.28 -8.31
N VAL A 328 -12.71 -21.10 -7.57
CA VAL A 328 -12.36 -22.47 -7.96
C VAL A 328 -12.46 -23.47 -6.79
N SER A 329 -13.12 -23.09 -5.70
CA SER A 329 -13.22 -23.92 -4.49
C SER A 329 -13.89 -25.26 -4.70
N ASP A 330 -14.79 -25.37 -5.68
CA ASP A 330 -15.46 -26.60 -6.10
C ASP A 330 -14.60 -27.53 -6.99
N LEU A 331 -13.53 -27.00 -7.58
CA LEU A 331 -12.60 -27.72 -8.45
C LEU A 331 -11.41 -28.33 -7.68
N VAL A 332 -11.40 -28.20 -6.36
CA VAL A 332 -10.39 -28.77 -5.48
C VAL A 332 -10.81 -30.20 -5.08
N ASP A 333 -10.05 -31.19 -5.50
CA ASP A 333 -10.24 -32.60 -5.18
C ASP A 333 -9.54 -32.98 -3.86
N ASN A 334 -8.41 -32.37 -3.54
CA ASN A 334 -7.64 -32.63 -2.33
C ASN A 334 -7.15 -31.34 -1.69
N ILE A 335 -7.64 -31.00 -0.49
CA ILE A 335 -7.24 -29.80 0.27
C ILE A 335 -5.82 -29.90 0.88
N GLN A 336 -5.16 -31.05 0.80
CA GLN A 336 -3.76 -31.24 1.20
C GLN A 336 -2.80 -31.04 0.01
N ASP A 337 -3.31 -30.81 -1.19
CA ASP A 337 -2.53 -30.44 -2.37
C ASP A 337 -2.90 -29.02 -2.77
N ILE A 338 -1.90 -28.12 -2.74
CA ILE A 338 -2.07 -26.70 -3.09
C ILE A 338 -2.41 -26.50 -4.58
N HIS A 339 -2.29 -27.57 -5.38
CA HIS A 339 -2.45 -27.54 -6.83
C HIS A 339 -3.71 -28.32 -7.28
N PRO A 340 -4.87 -27.67 -7.42
CA PRO A 340 -6.04 -28.32 -8.02
C PRO A 340 -5.69 -28.95 -9.37
N ARG A 341 -5.94 -30.25 -9.51
CA ARG A 341 -5.58 -31.01 -10.74
C ARG A 341 -6.57 -30.79 -11.88
N ASP A 342 -7.77 -30.31 -11.60
CA ASP A 342 -8.78 -30.00 -12.62
C ASP A 342 -8.50 -28.66 -13.32
N LYS A 343 -7.38 -28.59 -14.07
CA LYS A 343 -7.01 -27.40 -14.85
C LYS A 343 -7.96 -27.14 -16.02
N ARG A 344 -8.65 -28.19 -16.52
CA ARG A 344 -9.70 -28.05 -17.52
C ARG A 344 -10.88 -27.23 -17.00
N GLY A 345 -11.40 -27.53 -15.80
CA GLY A 345 -12.51 -26.79 -15.19
C GLY A 345 -12.14 -25.33 -14.94
N ILE A 346 -10.90 -25.06 -14.50
CA ILE A 346 -10.37 -23.70 -14.30
C ILE A 346 -10.29 -22.96 -15.64
N GLY A 347 -9.66 -23.54 -16.68
CA GLY A 347 -9.54 -22.95 -18.02
C GLY A 347 -10.91 -22.70 -18.67
N GLN A 348 -11.86 -23.61 -18.50
CA GLN A 348 -13.23 -23.44 -19.00
C GLN A 348 -13.96 -22.27 -18.32
N ARG A 349 -13.82 -22.13 -17.00
CA ARG A 349 -14.46 -21.03 -16.25
C ARG A 349 -13.85 -19.67 -16.62
N LEU A 350 -12.52 -19.59 -16.80
CA LEU A 350 -11.84 -18.42 -17.33
C LEU A 350 -12.28 -18.08 -18.74
N SER A 351 -12.36 -19.07 -19.66
CA SER A 351 -12.81 -18.82 -21.02
C SER A 351 -14.27 -18.37 -21.08
N ASN A 352 -15.16 -18.93 -20.25
CA ASN A 352 -16.55 -18.47 -20.15
C ASN A 352 -16.64 -17.00 -19.74
N LEU A 353 -15.85 -16.59 -18.72
CA LEU A 353 -15.74 -15.20 -18.30
C LEU A 353 -15.27 -14.30 -19.46
N VAL A 354 -14.20 -14.67 -20.14
CA VAL A 354 -13.62 -13.90 -21.24
C VAL A 354 -14.59 -13.80 -22.42
N LEU A 355 -15.22 -14.90 -22.79
CA LEU A 355 -16.17 -14.93 -23.91
C LEU A 355 -17.37 -14.00 -23.67
N ASP A 356 -17.90 -13.97 -22.45
CA ASP A 356 -19.02 -13.10 -22.12
C ASP A 356 -18.58 -11.62 -21.97
N ASP A 357 -17.54 -11.37 -21.18
CA ASP A 357 -17.13 -10.01 -20.83
C ASP A 357 -16.39 -9.26 -21.96
N THR A 358 -15.43 -9.94 -22.62
CA THR A 358 -14.63 -9.33 -23.69
C THR A 358 -15.26 -9.45 -25.06
N TYR A 359 -15.85 -10.62 -25.37
CA TYR A 359 -16.37 -10.91 -26.71
C TYR A 359 -17.90 -10.90 -26.81
N HIS A 360 -18.61 -10.64 -25.72
CA HIS A 360 -20.07 -10.55 -25.65
C HIS A 360 -20.78 -11.82 -26.15
N LYS A 361 -20.13 -12.97 -25.91
CA LYS A 361 -20.62 -14.30 -26.28
C LYS A 361 -20.77 -15.17 -25.02
N PHE A 362 -21.97 -15.23 -24.44
CA PHE A 362 -22.23 -16.12 -23.30
C PHE A 362 -22.31 -17.58 -23.75
N VAL A 363 -21.40 -18.41 -23.21
CA VAL A 363 -21.31 -19.86 -23.51
C VAL A 363 -21.52 -20.76 -22.27
N GLY A 364 -21.39 -20.19 -21.07
CA GLY A 364 -21.55 -20.93 -19.82
C GLY A 364 -21.31 -20.09 -18.59
N SER A 365 -21.73 -20.59 -17.44
CA SER A 365 -21.63 -19.89 -16.17
C SER A 365 -20.19 -19.79 -15.66
N TYR A 366 -19.86 -18.68 -15.05
CA TYR A 366 -18.55 -18.38 -14.49
C TYR A 366 -18.62 -17.45 -13.27
N GLU A 367 -19.68 -16.64 -13.17
CA GLU A 367 -19.82 -15.62 -12.11
C GLU A 367 -20.12 -16.27 -10.77
N SER A 368 -19.23 -16.06 -9.81
CA SER A 368 -19.46 -16.44 -8.40
C SER A 368 -20.38 -15.41 -7.75
N PRO A 369 -21.39 -15.85 -6.98
CA PRO A 369 -22.06 -14.93 -6.08
C PRO A 369 -21.07 -14.33 -5.08
N VAL A 370 -21.02 -12.99 -5.01
CA VAL A 370 -20.14 -12.25 -4.12
C VAL A 370 -20.99 -11.54 -3.06
N PHE A 371 -20.53 -11.57 -1.82
CA PHE A 371 -21.18 -10.86 -0.72
C PHE A 371 -21.38 -9.38 -1.06
N LYS A 372 -22.63 -8.91 -0.93
CA LYS A 372 -23.00 -7.51 -1.17
C LYS A 372 -23.26 -6.77 0.14
N SER A 373 -24.15 -7.31 0.95
CA SER A 373 -24.53 -6.72 2.22
C SER A 373 -25.18 -7.73 3.16
N ALA A 374 -25.16 -7.42 4.44
CA ALA A 374 -25.95 -8.13 5.43
C ALA A 374 -26.67 -7.13 6.34
N CYS A 375 -27.91 -7.44 6.71
CA CYS A 375 -28.68 -6.64 7.65
C CYS A 375 -29.33 -7.54 8.70
N LEU A 376 -29.44 -7.00 9.92
CA LEU A 376 -30.11 -7.66 11.04
C LEU A 376 -31.62 -7.42 10.95
N LYS A 377 -32.43 -8.51 10.96
CA LYS A 377 -33.89 -8.43 11.04
C LYS A 377 -34.38 -9.35 12.15
N GLY A 378 -34.69 -8.78 13.32
CA GLY A 378 -34.89 -9.58 14.52
C GLY A 378 -33.61 -10.35 14.88
N ASN A 379 -33.71 -11.66 15.09
CA ASN A 379 -32.59 -12.54 15.41
C ASN A 379 -31.96 -13.18 14.15
N ASN A 380 -32.40 -12.79 12.96
CA ASN A 380 -31.87 -13.28 11.70
C ASN A 380 -30.99 -12.26 11.01
N ILE A 381 -29.96 -12.72 10.32
CA ILE A 381 -29.17 -11.93 9.39
C ILE A 381 -29.64 -12.26 7.97
N ILE A 382 -30.00 -11.22 7.21
CA ILE A 382 -30.34 -11.36 5.80
C ILE A 382 -29.12 -10.94 5.00
N ILE A 383 -28.55 -11.88 4.24
CA ILE A 383 -27.41 -11.64 3.36
C ILE A 383 -27.90 -11.52 1.93
N THR A 384 -27.40 -10.53 1.23
CA THR A 384 -27.59 -10.34 -0.22
C THR A 384 -26.25 -10.49 -0.95
N PHE A 385 -26.33 -10.90 -2.19
CA PHE A 385 -25.16 -11.13 -3.03
C PHE A 385 -25.32 -10.38 -4.36
N ASP A 386 -24.20 -9.98 -4.94
CA ASP A 386 -24.11 -9.59 -6.35
C ASP A 386 -23.85 -10.84 -7.21
N SER A 387 -24.09 -10.75 -8.51
CA SER A 387 -23.90 -11.85 -9.49
C SER A 387 -24.78 -13.09 -9.22
N VAL A 388 -25.98 -12.90 -8.68
CA VAL A 388 -26.98 -13.95 -8.52
C VAL A 388 -28.14 -13.72 -9.49
N LYS A 389 -28.13 -14.40 -10.63
CA LYS A 389 -29.14 -14.20 -11.69
C LYS A 389 -30.41 -15.06 -11.53
N LYS A 390 -30.29 -16.25 -10.93
CA LYS A 390 -31.36 -17.24 -10.84
C LYS A 390 -31.58 -17.79 -9.42
N GLY A 391 -30.88 -17.27 -8.44
CA GLY A 391 -30.95 -17.65 -7.04
C GLY A 391 -29.79 -18.50 -6.55
N LEU A 392 -29.87 -18.86 -5.27
CA LEU A 392 -28.86 -19.62 -4.55
C LEU A 392 -29.34 -21.06 -4.31
N LYS A 393 -28.40 -21.96 -4.06
CA LYS A 393 -28.68 -23.37 -3.70
C LYS A 393 -27.65 -23.88 -2.69
N ILE A 394 -28.12 -24.52 -1.63
CA ILE A 394 -27.27 -25.30 -0.71
C ILE A 394 -27.20 -26.73 -1.20
N HIS A 395 -26.02 -27.26 -1.47
CA HIS A 395 -25.83 -28.68 -1.81
C HIS A 395 -25.76 -29.52 -0.53
N GLY A 396 -26.78 -30.24 -0.23
CA GLY A 396 -26.93 -31.05 0.99
C GLY A 396 -28.06 -30.57 1.90
N LYS A 397 -28.08 -31.07 3.12
CA LYS A 397 -29.16 -30.79 4.09
C LYS A 397 -28.90 -29.59 4.98
N LYS A 398 -27.64 -29.18 5.12
CA LYS A 398 -27.18 -28.07 5.94
C LYS A 398 -26.16 -27.22 5.17
N ILE A 399 -26.08 -25.94 5.48
CA ILE A 399 -25.00 -25.14 5.01
C ILE A 399 -23.73 -25.50 5.78
N GLU A 400 -22.59 -25.49 5.09
CA GLU A 400 -21.27 -25.78 5.61
C GLU A 400 -20.38 -24.53 5.46
N GLY A 401 -19.49 -24.28 6.43
CA GLY A 401 -18.55 -23.16 6.41
C GLY A 401 -19.15 -21.80 6.77
N LEU A 402 -20.40 -21.74 7.25
CA LEU A 402 -21.06 -20.51 7.67
C LEU A 402 -21.04 -20.39 9.20
N LYS A 403 -20.42 -19.33 9.72
CA LYS A 403 -20.31 -19.08 11.15
C LYS A 403 -20.84 -17.69 11.50
N ILE A 404 -21.37 -17.57 12.71
CA ILE A 404 -21.93 -16.33 13.27
C ILE A 404 -21.38 -16.12 14.68
N ALA A 405 -21.16 -14.87 15.07
CA ALA A 405 -20.76 -14.50 16.42
C ALA A 405 -21.66 -13.41 17.02
N GLY A 406 -21.94 -13.52 18.31
CA GLY A 406 -22.61 -12.51 19.10
C GLY A 406 -21.63 -11.45 19.65
N LYS A 407 -22.10 -10.63 20.61
CA LYS A 407 -21.26 -9.59 21.26
C LYS A 407 -20.03 -10.15 21.96
N ASP A 408 -20.05 -11.41 22.39
CA ASP A 408 -18.92 -12.12 22.99
C ASP A 408 -17.84 -12.53 21.99
N ARG A 409 -18.07 -12.29 20.69
CA ARG A 409 -17.15 -12.64 19.58
C ARG A 409 -16.81 -14.13 19.45
N LYS A 410 -17.58 -15.02 20.09
CA LYS A 410 -17.41 -16.45 19.94
C LYS A 410 -18.13 -16.97 18.71
N TRP A 411 -17.36 -17.51 17.78
CA TRP A 411 -17.88 -18.08 16.55
C TRP A 411 -18.61 -19.41 16.78
N GLN A 412 -19.81 -19.53 16.22
CA GLN A 412 -20.62 -20.75 16.23
C GLN A 412 -21.10 -21.05 14.81
N GLU A 413 -21.32 -22.33 14.52
CA GLU A 413 -21.95 -22.76 13.27
C GLU A 413 -23.35 -22.18 13.16
N ALA A 414 -23.67 -21.61 12.00
CA ALA A 414 -24.95 -20.98 11.73
C ALA A 414 -25.85 -21.89 10.89
N SER A 415 -27.17 -21.75 11.07
CA SER A 415 -28.17 -22.35 10.18
C SER A 415 -28.62 -21.31 9.16
N ALA A 416 -28.80 -21.72 7.93
CA ALA A 416 -29.26 -20.82 6.88
C ALA A 416 -30.36 -21.44 6.02
N LYS A 417 -31.21 -20.56 5.49
CA LYS A 417 -32.26 -20.87 4.51
C LYS A 417 -32.10 -19.98 3.31
N VAL A 418 -32.11 -20.55 2.13
CA VAL A 418 -32.14 -19.78 0.88
C VAL A 418 -33.55 -19.22 0.66
N ASP A 419 -33.64 -17.96 0.30
CA ASP A 419 -34.88 -17.28 -0.12
C ASP A 419 -34.58 -16.51 -1.43
N GLY A 420 -34.71 -17.22 -2.56
CA GLY A 420 -34.34 -16.70 -3.87
C GLY A 420 -32.84 -16.33 -3.97
N GLU A 421 -32.53 -15.05 -4.06
CA GLU A 421 -31.18 -14.49 -4.16
C GLU A 421 -30.57 -14.13 -2.80
N LYS A 422 -31.27 -14.43 -1.71
CA LYS A 422 -30.88 -14.07 -0.34
C LYS A 422 -30.62 -15.31 0.49
N LEU A 423 -29.77 -15.14 1.49
CA LEU A 423 -29.53 -16.13 2.53
C LEU A 423 -30.03 -15.58 3.88
N ILE A 424 -30.96 -16.27 4.51
CA ILE A 424 -31.47 -15.95 5.84
C ILE A 424 -30.71 -16.82 6.83
N VAL A 425 -29.93 -16.21 7.71
CA VAL A 425 -29.01 -16.87 8.64
C VAL A 425 -29.47 -16.70 10.07
N SER A 426 -29.40 -17.75 10.86
CA SER A 426 -29.66 -17.74 12.30
C SER A 426 -28.74 -18.70 13.04
N ALA A 427 -28.47 -18.42 14.30
CA ALA A 427 -27.79 -19.34 15.20
C ALA A 427 -28.54 -19.46 16.53
N LYS A 428 -28.74 -20.68 16.99
CA LYS A 428 -29.41 -20.95 18.25
C LYS A 428 -28.58 -20.39 19.41
N GLY A 429 -29.19 -19.57 20.28
CA GLY A 429 -28.53 -19.01 21.46
C GLY A 429 -27.77 -17.70 21.24
N ILE A 430 -27.79 -17.14 20.01
CA ILE A 430 -27.24 -15.81 19.72
C ILE A 430 -28.39 -14.82 19.52
N GLU A 431 -28.67 -14.00 20.53
CA GLU A 431 -29.79 -13.04 20.51
C GLU A 431 -29.43 -11.74 19.76
N ALA A 432 -28.16 -11.37 19.72
CA ALA A 432 -27.66 -10.15 19.07
C ALA A 432 -26.41 -10.48 18.26
N PRO A 433 -26.56 -11.02 17.05
CA PRO A 433 -25.41 -11.29 16.18
C PRO A 433 -24.73 -10.00 15.76
N VAL A 434 -23.38 -9.99 15.79
CA VAL A 434 -22.56 -8.84 15.39
C VAL A 434 -21.63 -9.15 14.22
N SER A 435 -21.34 -10.43 13.97
CA SER A 435 -20.41 -10.81 12.90
C SER A 435 -20.84 -12.12 12.24
N ILE A 436 -20.49 -12.26 10.98
CA ILE A 436 -20.72 -13.46 10.17
C ILE A 436 -19.53 -13.71 9.26
N ASN A 437 -19.21 -14.98 9.02
CA ASN A 437 -18.29 -15.36 7.96
C ASN A 437 -18.76 -16.63 7.23
N PHE A 438 -18.31 -16.78 5.99
CA PHE A 438 -18.52 -17.95 5.17
C PHE A 438 -17.20 -18.41 4.56
N CYS A 439 -16.78 -19.64 4.85
CA CYS A 439 -15.53 -20.23 4.36
C CYS A 439 -14.28 -19.39 4.64
N PHE A 440 -14.28 -18.65 5.75
CA PHE A 440 -13.18 -17.79 6.15
C PHE A 440 -12.19 -18.57 7.03
N SER A 441 -11.49 -19.50 6.37
CA SER A 441 -10.42 -20.36 6.93
C SER A 441 -9.49 -20.77 5.79
N ASP A 442 -8.31 -21.31 6.08
CA ASP A 442 -7.33 -21.74 5.08
C ASP A 442 -7.93 -22.68 4.04
N ASP A 443 -8.62 -23.70 4.51
CA ASP A 443 -9.20 -24.80 3.77
C ASP A 443 -10.71 -24.64 3.48
N GLY A 444 -11.27 -23.47 3.75
CA GLY A 444 -12.71 -23.19 3.69
C GLY A 444 -13.36 -23.58 2.37
N LYS A 445 -14.00 -24.74 2.37
CA LYS A 445 -14.75 -25.29 1.24
C LYS A 445 -16.22 -25.41 1.64
N GLY A 446 -17.06 -24.53 1.11
CA GLY A 446 -18.48 -24.49 1.42
C GLY A 446 -19.33 -25.19 0.39
N ASN A 447 -20.61 -25.32 0.70
CA ASN A 447 -21.61 -25.98 -0.14
C ASN A 447 -22.74 -25.04 -0.61
N LEU A 448 -22.53 -23.73 -0.55
CA LEU A 448 -23.45 -22.72 -1.07
C LEU A 448 -23.02 -22.32 -2.48
N PHE A 449 -23.96 -22.43 -3.42
CA PHE A 449 -23.72 -22.18 -4.85
C PHE A 449 -24.81 -21.29 -5.44
N SER A 450 -24.54 -20.70 -6.61
CA SER A 450 -25.61 -20.25 -7.49
C SER A 450 -26.39 -21.47 -8.00
N THR A 451 -27.65 -21.27 -8.44
CA THR A 451 -28.42 -22.33 -9.11
C THR A 451 -27.77 -22.80 -10.42
N GLU A 452 -26.81 -22.04 -10.94
CA GLU A 452 -26.03 -22.36 -12.13
C GLU A 452 -24.76 -23.18 -11.82
N GLY A 453 -24.53 -23.51 -10.55
CA GLY A 453 -23.49 -24.43 -10.13
C GLY A 453 -22.13 -23.76 -9.85
N ILE A 454 -22.09 -22.44 -9.69
CA ILE A 454 -20.85 -21.72 -9.34
C ILE A 454 -20.82 -21.44 -7.83
N PRO A 455 -19.71 -21.75 -7.12
CA PRO A 455 -19.65 -21.60 -5.66
C PRO A 455 -19.68 -20.12 -5.26
N VAL A 456 -20.28 -19.84 -4.11
CA VAL A 456 -20.24 -18.52 -3.48
C VAL A 456 -18.82 -18.22 -3.02
N ALA A 457 -18.32 -17.02 -3.32
CA ALA A 457 -17.02 -16.57 -2.85
C ALA A 457 -16.99 -16.47 -1.31
N PRO A 458 -15.88 -16.82 -0.65
CA PRO A 458 -15.71 -16.61 0.78
C PRO A 458 -15.87 -15.16 1.18
N PHE A 459 -16.48 -14.91 2.34
CA PHE A 459 -16.69 -13.56 2.86
C PHE A 459 -16.73 -13.53 4.38
N ARG A 460 -16.52 -12.32 4.92
CA ARG A 460 -16.85 -12.00 6.31
C ARG A 460 -17.50 -10.63 6.39
N MET A 461 -18.25 -10.41 7.43
CA MET A 461 -18.73 -9.10 7.83
C MET A 461 -18.69 -8.99 9.34
N GLU A 462 -18.13 -7.91 9.83
CA GLU A 462 -18.12 -7.56 11.24
C GLU A 462 -18.94 -6.28 11.45
N ASN A 463 -19.72 -6.25 12.54
CA ASN A 463 -20.55 -5.13 12.96
C ASN A 463 -21.69 -4.77 11.97
N PHE A 464 -22.91 -5.25 12.26
CA PHE A 464 -24.14 -5.02 11.46
C PHE A 464 -24.77 -3.65 11.67
N GLU A 465 -24.17 -2.77 12.44
CA GLU A 465 -24.75 -1.46 12.75
C GLU A 465 -24.65 -0.51 11.55
N VAL A 466 -25.80 -0.06 11.10
CA VAL A 466 -26.00 0.73 9.87
C VAL A 466 -25.75 2.24 10.07
N SER A 467 -25.69 2.70 11.32
CA SER A 467 -25.42 4.12 11.63
C SER A 467 -23.94 4.38 11.76
N PRO A 468 -23.41 5.49 11.25
CA PRO A 468 -22.05 5.90 11.47
C PRO A 468 -21.72 5.92 12.97
N LYS A 469 -20.72 5.15 13.38
CA LYS A 469 -20.20 5.15 14.76
C LYS A 469 -18.73 5.50 14.72
N PHE A 470 -18.39 6.59 15.35
CA PHE A 470 -17.01 6.98 15.54
C PHE A 470 -16.34 6.07 16.58
N THR A 471 -15.07 5.76 16.37
CA THR A 471 -14.26 4.93 17.29
C THR A 471 -14.08 5.63 18.63
N THR A 472 -14.00 6.97 18.58
CA THR A 472 -13.95 7.83 19.76
C THR A 472 -14.74 9.11 19.49
N ASN A 473 -15.34 9.67 20.56
CA ASN A 473 -15.98 10.98 20.54
C ASN A 473 -15.11 12.05 21.25
N ASN A 474 -13.90 11.68 21.66
CA ASN A 474 -12.95 12.53 22.35
C ASN A 474 -11.98 13.20 21.35
N ALA A 475 -11.22 14.21 21.81
CA ALA A 475 -10.17 14.83 21.00
C ALA A 475 -8.86 14.02 20.98
N ASN A 476 -8.74 13.02 21.83
CA ASN A 476 -7.65 12.04 21.81
C ASN A 476 -8.17 10.66 21.39
N PRO A 477 -7.39 9.91 20.61
CA PRO A 477 -6.13 10.33 19.99
C PRO A 477 -6.35 11.36 18.86
N ILE A 478 -5.29 12.08 18.44
CA ILE A 478 -5.36 13.10 17.39
C ILE A 478 -5.72 12.56 16.00
N LEU A 479 -5.54 11.26 15.76
CA LEU A 479 -6.08 10.50 14.62
C LEU A 479 -6.81 9.27 15.16
N ASP A 480 -8.03 9.05 14.74
CA ASP A 480 -8.83 7.90 15.13
C ASP A 480 -8.87 6.77 14.08
N PHE A 481 -8.17 6.93 12.95
CA PHE A 481 -8.16 5.97 11.84
C PHE A 481 -6.77 5.35 11.55
N LYS A 482 -5.68 5.92 12.11
CA LYS A 482 -4.32 5.38 11.98
C LYS A 482 -3.60 5.32 13.32
N TYR A 483 -2.74 4.32 13.47
CA TYR A 483 -1.81 4.19 14.61
C TYR A 483 -0.57 5.03 14.35
N MET A 484 -0.25 5.93 15.26
CA MET A 484 0.85 6.89 15.15
C MET A 484 1.50 7.05 16.53
N ALA A 485 2.80 6.94 16.63
CA ALA A 485 3.54 6.93 17.90
C ALA A 485 4.70 7.93 17.92
N ASP A 486 5.36 8.06 19.07
CA ASP A 486 6.61 8.80 19.27
C ASP A 486 6.53 10.22 18.70
N PRO A 487 5.69 11.09 19.32
CA PRO A 487 5.37 12.42 18.78
C PRO A 487 6.56 13.38 18.77
N THR A 488 6.64 14.19 17.72
CA THR A 488 7.43 15.43 17.68
C THR A 488 6.65 16.52 16.96
N ALA A 489 6.88 17.79 17.26
CA ALA A 489 6.12 18.86 16.67
C ALA A 489 6.97 20.10 16.34
N VAL A 490 6.52 20.86 15.32
CA VAL A 490 7.07 22.17 14.97
C VAL A 490 5.95 23.14 14.64
N ILE A 491 6.15 24.40 14.97
CA ILE A 491 5.21 25.48 14.65
C ILE A 491 5.71 26.24 13.43
N HIS A 492 4.84 26.36 12.42
CA HIS A 492 5.15 27.15 11.23
C HIS A 492 3.93 27.96 10.81
N ASN A 493 4.14 29.25 10.60
CA ASN A 493 3.08 30.20 10.20
C ASN A 493 1.83 30.16 11.09
N GLY A 494 2.01 29.96 12.40
CA GLY A 494 0.92 29.91 13.37
C GLY A 494 0.14 28.60 13.41
N ARG A 495 0.54 27.60 12.66
CA ARG A 495 -0.02 26.24 12.62
C ARG A 495 0.95 25.25 13.26
N ILE A 496 0.44 24.30 14.03
CA ILE A 496 1.25 23.21 14.60
C ILE A 496 1.26 22.01 13.65
N TYR A 497 2.45 21.46 13.41
CA TYR A 497 2.67 20.24 12.62
C TYR A 497 3.25 19.18 13.55
N VAL A 498 2.65 17.99 13.54
CA VAL A 498 3.05 16.85 14.36
C VAL A 498 3.47 15.71 13.45
N TYR A 499 4.57 15.06 13.80
CA TYR A 499 5.12 13.91 13.11
C TYR A 499 5.24 12.75 14.09
N GLY A 500 5.11 11.53 13.60
CA GLY A 500 5.28 10.35 14.45
C GLY A 500 5.57 9.09 13.67
N THR A 501 6.02 8.10 14.39
CA THR A 501 6.25 6.74 13.91
C THR A 501 4.96 6.13 13.35
N ASN A 502 5.01 5.54 12.15
CA ASN A 502 3.85 4.96 11.50
C ASN A 502 3.59 3.51 11.98
N ASP A 503 3.11 3.34 13.19
CA ASP A 503 2.69 2.03 13.71
C ASP A 503 1.60 1.38 12.85
N HIS A 504 0.82 2.18 12.12
CA HIS A 504 -0.20 1.68 11.22
C HIS A 504 0.38 0.88 10.04
N GLN A 505 1.58 1.22 9.56
CA GLN A 505 2.27 0.45 8.52
C GLN A 505 2.56 -0.98 8.98
N GLN A 506 3.02 -1.16 10.23
CA GLN A 506 3.17 -2.48 10.83
C GLN A 506 1.82 -3.20 10.93
N TYR A 507 0.77 -2.50 11.37
CA TYR A 507 -0.58 -3.07 11.48
C TYR A 507 -1.13 -3.54 10.12
N GLU A 508 -0.89 -2.78 9.05
CA GLU A 508 -1.31 -3.16 7.69
C GLU A 508 -0.65 -4.46 7.22
N VAL A 509 0.57 -4.75 7.68
CA VAL A 509 1.31 -5.98 7.35
C VAL A 509 0.85 -7.16 8.20
N VAL A 510 0.80 -7.00 9.53
CA VAL A 510 0.57 -8.13 10.45
C VAL A 510 -0.93 -8.36 10.76
N GLY A 511 -1.78 -7.40 10.45
CA GLY A 511 -3.22 -7.48 10.66
C GLY A 511 -3.65 -7.35 12.12
N ARG A 512 -4.95 -7.58 12.35
CA ARG A 512 -5.64 -7.37 13.63
C ARG A 512 -5.07 -8.21 14.79
N ASP A 513 -4.69 -9.45 14.50
CA ASP A 513 -4.22 -10.41 15.49
C ASP A 513 -2.69 -10.46 15.62
N GLY A 514 -2.00 -9.65 14.81
CA GLY A 514 -0.55 -9.54 14.80
C GLY A 514 -0.02 -8.60 15.88
N LYS A 515 1.30 -8.63 16.08
CA LYS A 515 2.01 -7.80 17.08
C LYS A 515 2.81 -6.70 16.42
N ASN A 516 2.93 -5.59 17.09
CA ASN A 516 3.83 -4.51 16.69
C ASN A 516 5.28 -4.88 17.09
N THR A 517 5.99 -5.47 16.15
CA THR A 517 7.41 -5.80 16.27
C THR A 517 8.31 -4.70 15.73
N TYR A 518 7.74 -3.61 15.23
CA TYR A 518 8.40 -2.44 14.63
C TYR A 518 9.23 -2.72 13.36
N GLN A 519 9.28 -3.96 12.87
CA GLN A 519 10.15 -4.38 11.76
C GLN A 519 9.72 -3.82 10.41
N HIS A 520 8.43 -3.53 10.25
CA HIS A 520 7.85 -3.06 8.99
C HIS A 520 7.56 -1.54 8.99
N ILE A 521 8.19 -0.78 9.88
CA ILE A 521 7.97 0.66 9.96
C ILE A 521 9.09 1.41 9.23
N HIS A 522 8.77 1.89 8.02
CA HIS A 522 9.69 2.58 7.11
C HIS A 522 9.20 3.96 6.68
N SER A 523 8.16 4.46 7.35
CA SER A 523 7.54 5.75 7.07
C SER A 523 7.11 6.46 8.35
N LEU A 524 6.93 7.78 8.26
CA LEU A 524 6.44 8.63 9.34
C LEU A 524 5.11 9.26 8.92
N ILE A 525 4.18 9.42 9.85
CA ILE A 525 2.91 10.12 9.61
C ILE A 525 3.08 11.61 9.87
N MET A 526 2.41 12.44 9.06
CA MET A 526 2.34 13.90 9.20
C MET A 526 0.89 14.36 9.42
N VAL A 527 0.68 15.18 10.44
CA VAL A 527 -0.59 15.87 10.68
C VAL A 527 -0.37 17.31 11.09
N SER A 528 -1.38 18.17 10.96
CA SER A 528 -1.31 19.54 11.46
C SER A 528 -2.66 20.05 11.94
N SER A 529 -2.63 21.06 12.81
CA SER A 529 -3.85 21.69 13.32
C SER A 529 -3.66 23.20 13.57
N ASP A 530 -4.74 23.93 13.38
CA ASP A 530 -4.83 25.33 13.79
C ASP A 530 -5.57 25.49 15.12
N ASP A 531 -6.29 24.49 15.54
CA ASP A 531 -7.23 24.59 16.67
C ASP A 531 -7.09 23.48 17.73
N MET A 532 -6.17 22.55 17.53
CA MET A 532 -5.81 21.43 18.41
C MET A 532 -6.89 20.32 18.53
N VAL A 533 -7.98 20.39 17.75
CA VAL A 533 -9.09 19.42 17.78
C VAL A 533 -9.35 18.86 16.38
N ASN A 534 -9.35 19.71 15.35
CA ASN A 534 -9.45 19.29 13.97
C ASN A 534 -8.04 19.16 13.39
N TRP A 535 -7.69 17.96 12.97
CA TRP A 535 -6.36 17.62 12.46
C TRP A 535 -6.38 17.31 10.98
N THR A 536 -5.57 18.00 10.20
CA THR A 536 -5.37 17.72 8.78
C THR A 536 -4.36 16.59 8.63
N TYR A 537 -4.75 15.51 7.99
CA TYR A 537 -3.86 14.39 7.68
C TYR A 537 -3.11 14.65 6.37
N HIS A 538 -1.80 14.83 6.44
CA HIS A 538 -0.93 15.11 5.29
C HIS A 538 -0.36 13.85 4.62
N GLY A 539 -0.76 12.67 5.06
CA GLY A 539 -0.21 11.41 4.56
C GLY A 539 1.07 11.01 5.29
N VAL A 540 1.95 10.34 4.58
CA VAL A 540 3.19 9.78 5.13
C VAL A 540 4.43 10.31 4.43
N ILE A 541 5.53 10.43 5.19
CA ILE A 541 6.88 10.55 4.64
C ILE A 541 7.39 9.14 4.40
N ASN A 542 7.55 8.74 3.16
CA ASN A 542 8.20 7.47 2.83
C ASN A 542 9.71 7.60 3.00
N VAL A 543 10.19 7.35 4.22
CA VAL A 543 11.61 7.48 4.56
C VAL A 543 12.46 6.50 3.74
N LYS A 544 11.98 5.29 3.54
CA LYS A 544 12.70 4.26 2.78
C LYS A 544 12.98 4.67 1.34
N SER A 545 12.06 5.40 0.69
CA SER A 545 12.28 5.90 -0.67
C SER A 545 13.31 7.04 -0.72
N GLN A 546 13.42 7.84 0.35
CA GLN A 546 14.37 8.95 0.44
C GLN A 546 15.75 8.48 0.90
N ALA A 547 15.78 7.53 1.85
CA ALA A 547 16.98 6.97 2.46
C ALA A 547 17.02 5.43 2.28
N PRO A 548 17.29 4.91 1.07
CA PRO A 548 17.24 3.47 0.77
C PRO A 548 18.21 2.64 1.62
N TRP A 549 19.26 3.25 2.15
CA TRP A 549 20.26 2.64 3.03
C TRP A 549 19.70 2.30 4.43
N GLY A 550 18.60 2.99 4.84
CA GLY A 550 18.02 2.82 6.17
C GLY A 550 17.27 1.49 6.34
N MET A 551 17.20 1.00 7.55
CA MET A 551 16.50 -0.24 7.93
C MET A 551 15.11 0.03 8.45
N ALA A 552 14.88 1.17 9.12
CA ALA A 552 13.61 1.56 9.74
C ALA A 552 13.51 3.07 9.87
N SER A 553 12.33 3.57 10.24
CA SER A 553 12.11 4.98 10.58
C SER A 553 11.20 5.09 11.79
N TRP A 554 11.83 5.11 12.99
CA TRP A 554 11.14 5.23 14.28
C TRP A 554 11.43 6.59 14.91
N ALA A 555 10.65 6.95 15.91
CA ALA A 555 10.85 8.07 16.83
C ALA A 555 11.50 9.30 16.15
N PRO A 556 10.72 10.09 15.40
CA PRO A 556 11.23 11.29 14.76
C PRO A 556 11.44 12.41 15.77
N SER A 557 12.37 13.33 15.48
CA SER A 557 12.50 14.63 16.15
C SER A 557 12.73 15.72 15.12
N ILE A 558 11.92 16.78 15.17
CA ILE A 558 11.93 17.85 14.17
C ILE A 558 12.30 19.21 14.80
N THR A 559 13.03 19.99 14.04
CA THR A 559 13.24 21.43 14.33
C THR A 559 13.23 22.23 13.02
N SER A 560 13.14 23.54 13.12
CA SER A 560 13.21 24.42 11.95
C SER A 560 13.97 25.69 12.24
N ARG A 561 14.60 26.23 11.21
CA ARG A 561 15.35 27.50 11.30
C ARG A 561 15.21 28.26 10.00
N LYS A 562 15.16 29.59 10.09
CA LYS A 562 15.29 30.46 8.92
C LYS A 562 16.77 30.54 8.52
N GLU A 563 17.06 30.13 7.29
CA GLU A 563 18.44 30.08 6.77
C GLU A 563 18.81 31.34 5.98
N ALA A 564 20.06 31.42 5.57
CA ALA A 564 20.62 32.59 4.84
C ALA A 564 19.93 32.82 3.47
N ASP A 565 19.30 31.81 2.89
CA ASP A 565 18.50 31.95 1.67
C ASP A 565 17.12 32.61 1.91
N GLY A 566 16.83 32.98 3.15
CA GLY A 566 15.59 33.64 3.57
C GLY A 566 14.42 32.67 3.76
N LYS A 567 14.59 31.37 3.51
CA LYS A 567 13.56 30.36 3.70
C LYS A 567 13.66 29.68 5.07
N THR A 568 12.56 29.15 5.54
CA THR A 568 12.58 28.24 6.69
C THR A 568 12.96 26.84 6.20
N HIS A 569 14.01 26.29 6.78
CA HIS A 569 14.42 24.91 6.57
C HIS A 569 13.97 24.06 7.75
N PHE A 570 13.50 22.85 7.45
CA PHE A 570 13.06 21.85 8.41
C PHE A 570 14.08 20.72 8.42
N TYR A 571 14.45 20.29 9.63
CA TYR A 571 15.42 19.24 9.89
C TYR A 571 14.73 18.17 10.72
N LEU A 572 14.50 17.00 10.12
CA LEU A 572 13.82 15.85 10.72
C LEU A 572 14.82 14.72 10.93
N TYR A 573 15.14 14.43 12.16
CA TYR A 573 15.98 13.30 12.55
C TYR A 573 15.09 12.13 12.91
N TYR A 574 15.51 10.90 12.65
CA TYR A 574 14.74 9.69 12.93
C TYR A 574 15.65 8.53 13.32
N SER A 575 15.13 7.61 14.10
CA SER A 575 15.81 6.37 14.47
C SER A 575 15.81 5.39 13.30
N ASN A 576 16.99 5.02 12.83
CA ASN A 576 17.17 3.90 11.90
C ASN A 576 17.26 2.59 12.71
N SER A 577 16.16 2.18 13.32
CA SER A 577 16.12 1.19 14.41
C SER A 577 17.11 1.53 15.54
N GLY A 578 17.58 0.55 16.29
CA GLY A 578 18.72 0.73 17.24
C GLY A 578 20.09 0.84 16.57
N ALA A 579 20.17 0.99 15.24
CA ALA A 579 21.41 0.97 14.49
C ALA A 579 22.01 2.35 14.24
N GLY A 580 21.22 3.44 14.39
CA GLY A 580 21.71 4.79 14.14
C GLY A 580 20.60 5.82 13.96
N ILE A 581 20.99 7.02 13.58
CA ILE A 581 20.13 8.17 13.35
C ILE A 581 20.28 8.63 11.90
N GLY A 582 19.18 8.67 11.16
CA GLY A 582 19.08 9.30 9.84
C GLY A 582 18.49 10.70 9.94
N MET A 583 18.57 11.46 8.85
CA MET A 583 17.92 12.76 8.78
C MET A 583 17.30 13.03 7.40
N LEU A 584 16.25 13.82 7.40
CA LEU A 584 15.64 14.37 6.20
C LEU A 584 15.57 15.89 6.31
N THR A 585 15.55 16.58 5.17
CA THR A 585 15.39 18.03 5.11
C THR A 585 14.29 18.42 4.13
N ALA A 586 13.63 19.56 4.40
CA ALA A 586 12.64 20.16 3.52
C ALA A 586 12.63 21.69 3.71
N THR A 587 12.00 22.41 2.75
CA THR A 587 11.72 23.86 2.87
C THR A 587 10.24 24.15 3.14
N SER A 588 9.46 23.11 3.32
CA SER A 588 8.06 23.15 3.76
C SER A 588 7.82 22.08 4.80
N PRO A 589 6.96 22.29 5.80
CA PRO A 589 6.66 21.27 6.80
C PRO A 589 6.00 20.02 6.19
N ASN A 590 5.39 20.14 5.03
CA ASN A 590 4.76 19.02 4.30
C ASN A 590 5.69 18.35 3.27
N GLY A 591 6.96 18.77 3.20
CA GLY A 591 7.92 18.31 2.20
C GLY A 591 7.89 19.13 0.89
N PRO A 592 8.45 18.61 -0.22
CA PRO A 592 9.06 17.29 -0.32
C PRO A 592 10.29 17.14 0.58
N TRP A 593 10.40 15.95 1.19
CA TRP A 593 11.51 15.58 2.05
C TRP A 593 12.62 14.92 1.25
N THR A 594 13.87 15.17 1.62
CA THR A 594 15.05 14.58 0.98
C THR A 594 16.10 14.18 2.02
N ASP A 595 16.80 13.07 1.77
CA ASP A 595 17.98 12.68 2.53
C ASP A 595 19.20 13.47 2.02
N PRO A 596 19.79 14.39 2.82
CA PRO A 596 20.93 15.18 2.38
C PRO A 596 22.29 14.46 2.53
N LEU A 597 22.32 13.29 3.20
CA LEU A 597 23.55 12.62 3.58
C LEU A 597 23.80 11.32 2.79
N GLY A 598 22.74 10.61 2.38
CA GLY A 598 22.86 9.28 1.76
C GLY A 598 23.42 8.20 2.71
N LYS A 599 23.46 8.50 4.01
CA LYS A 599 23.96 7.60 5.07
C LYS A 599 23.46 8.07 6.44
N ALA A 600 23.65 7.27 7.47
CA ALA A 600 23.37 7.68 8.84
C ALA A 600 24.23 8.89 9.26
N LEU A 601 23.64 9.82 10.00
CA LEU A 601 24.34 10.89 10.69
C LEU A 601 25.17 10.32 11.87
N ILE A 602 24.59 9.39 12.60
CA ILE A 602 25.20 8.65 13.71
C ILE A 602 24.90 7.18 13.48
N ASP A 603 25.90 6.34 13.61
CA ASP A 603 25.79 4.87 13.60
C ASP A 603 26.58 4.23 14.76
N LYS A 604 26.54 2.92 14.88
CA LYS A 604 27.22 2.17 15.94
C LYS A 604 28.76 2.32 15.94
N ASN A 605 29.35 2.79 14.84
CA ASN A 605 30.78 3.00 14.68
C ASN A 605 31.19 4.46 14.95
N THR A 606 30.23 5.34 15.23
CA THR A 606 30.51 6.75 15.51
C THR A 606 31.34 6.89 16.79
N PRO A 607 32.50 7.58 16.76
CA PRO A 607 33.33 7.75 17.94
C PRO A 607 32.62 8.49 19.07
N GLY A 608 32.87 8.12 20.33
CA GLY A 608 32.31 8.80 21.49
C GLY A 608 31.03 8.20 22.07
N LEU A 609 30.51 7.12 21.48
CA LEU A 609 29.31 6.45 21.99
C LEU A 609 29.46 5.83 23.38
N GLY A 610 30.69 5.40 23.78
CA GLY A 610 30.92 4.81 25.07
C GLY A 610 30.03 3.60 25.38
N LYS A 611 29.25 3.67 26.48
CA LYS A 611 28.25 2.63 26.83
C LYS A 611 26.92 2.69 26.04
N CYS A 612 26.71 3.64 25.14
CA CYS A 612 25.49 3.74 24.34
C CYS A 612 25.43 2.59 23.33
N GLN A 613 24.65 1.55 23.65
CA GLN A 613 24.53 0.36 22.81
C GLN A 613 23.65 0.58 21.57
N ALA A 614 22.65 1.45 21.69
CA ALA A 614 21.71 1.79 20.63
C ALA A 614 21.64 3.31 20.47
N PRO A 615 22.35 3.90 19.49
CA PRO A 615 22.20 5.31 19.15
C PRO A 615 20.90 5.55 18.40
N PHE A 616 19.80 5.77 19.10
CA PHE A 616 18.46 5.98 18.54
C PHE A 616 17.66 7.01 19.36
N ASP A 617 16.39 7.23 19.03
CA ASP A 617 15.50 8.19 19.64
C ASP A 617 16.13 9.59 19.75
N PRO A 618 16.32 10.27 18.60
CA PRO A 618 16.88 11.60 18.59
C PRO A 618 15.96 12.63 19.23
N GLY A 619 16.53 13.58 20.00
CA GLY A 619 15.86 14.77 20.48
C GLY A 619 16.64 16.00 20.04
N VAL A 620 16.08 16.83 19.13
CA VAL A 620 16.78 17.99 18.55
C VAL A 620 16.21 19.30 19.06
N VAL A 621 17.10 20.26 19.35
CA VAL A 621 16.71 21.64 19.66
C VAL A 621 17.71 22.62 19.05
N ILE A 622 17.25 23.83 18.77
CA ILE A 622 18.08 24.97 18.38
C ILE A 622 18.11 25.98 19.53
N ASP A 623 19.29 26.40 19.98
CA ASP A 623 19.46 27.40 21.03
C ASP A 623 19.25 28.84 20.51
N ASN A 624 19.31 29.83 21.41
CA ASN A 624 19.11 31.24 21.05
C ASN A 624 20.24 31.84 20.19
N LYS A 625 21.35 31.13 20.00
CA LYS A 625 22.45 31.49 19.10
C LYS A 625 22.32 30.84 17.73
N GLY A 626 21.26 30.06 17.52
CA GLY A 626 21.00 29.31 16.28
C GLY A 626 21.79 28.00 16.16
N CYS A 627 22.46 27.54 17.22
CA CYS A 627 23.20 26.28 17.19
C CYS A 627 22.24 25.10 17.40
N GLY A 628 22.38 24.06 16.60
CA GLY A 628 21.66 22.81 16.75
C GLY A 628 22.31 21.89 17.77
N TRP A 629 21.48 21.20 18.55
CA TRP A 629 21.84 20.22 19.57
C TRP A 629 21.03 18.97 19.40
N LEU A 630 21.68 17.81 19.56
CA LEU A 630 21.03 16.51 19.41
C LEU A 630 21.32 15.64 20.62
N ALA A 631 20.29 15.23 21.36
CA ALA A 631 20.35 14.19 22.35
C ALA A 631 19.91 12.86 21.73
N PHE A 632 20.43 11.73 22.20
CA PHE A 632 20.09 10.42 21.69
C PHE A 632 20.61 9.30 22.58
N GLY A 633 20.18 8.09 22.28
CA GLY A 633 20.69 6.87 22.92
C GLY A 633 19.61 6.09 23.65
N GLY A 634 19.92 4.85 23.95
CA GLY A 634 19.03 3.98 24.70
C GLY A 634 19.59 2.61 24.95
N GLY A 635 18.83 1.79 25.65
CA GLY A 635 19.14 0.43 26.01
C GLY A 635 18.67 0.07 27.41
N ASP A 636 18.29 -1.19 27.59
CA ASP A 636 17.83 -1.70 28.90
C ASP A 636 19.04 -2.00 29.81
N SER A 637 19.00 -1.49 31.04
CA SER A 637 20.03 -1.69 32.04
C SER A 637 19.43 -1.73 33.44
N ASN A 638 20.09 -2.43 34.37
CA ASN A 638 19.71 -2.42 35.79
C ASN A 638 20.48 -1.37 36.59
N GLU A 639 21.45 -0.69 35.96
CA GLU A 639 22.26 0.33 36.65
C GLU A 639 21.42 1.59 36.92
N TYR A 640 21.72 2.26 38.06
CA TYR A 640 21.13 3.55 38.41
C TYR A 640 21.48 4.61 37.34
N ILE A 641 22.75 4.63 36.87
CA ILE A 641 23.20 5.43 35.72
C ILE A 641 23.66 4.44 34.64
N PRO A 642 22.78 4.13 33.66
CA PRO A 642 23.10 3.19 32.59
C PRO A 642 24.23 3.63 31.67
N GLY A 643 24.47 4.95 31.56
CA GLY A 643 25.53 5.49 30.75
C GLY A 643 25.26 5.38 29.24
N ASN A 644 24.00 5.38 28.84
CA ASN A 644 23.60 5.21 27.44
C ASN A 644 23.00 6.49 26.79
N ALA A 645 22.67 7.51 27.58
CA ALA A 645 22.20 8.82 27.06
C ALA A 645 23.39 9.68 26.59
N ARG A 646 23.21 10.34 25.45
CA ARG A 646 24.24 11.18 24.79
C ARG A 646 23.69 12.51 24.35
N ILE A 647 24.58 13.50 24.26
CA ILE A 647 24.32 14.81 23.64
C ILE A 647 25.53 15.25 22.81
N VAL A 648 25.25 15.96 21.71
CA VAL A 648 26.25 16.49 20.81
C VAL A 648 25.75 17.82 20.21
N ARG A 649 26.67 18.74 19.91
CA ARG A 649 26.36 19.95 19.12
C ARG A 649 26.48 19.60 17.64
N LEU A 650 25.53 20.06 16.86
CA LEU A 650 25.50 19.90 15.41
C LEU A 650 26.31 21.01 14.69
N SER A 651 26.72 20.73 13.46
CA SER A 651 27.33 21.72 12.56
C SER A 651 26.35 22.84 12.23
N GLU A 652 26.87 23.94 11.68
CA GLU A 652 26.08 25.10 11.30
C GLU A 652 24.97 24.71 10.30
N ASP A 653 25.24 23.81 9.37
CA ASP A 653 24.26 23.32 8.38
C ASP A 653 23.37 22.18 8.92
N MET A 654 23.46 21.84 10.20
CA MET A 654 22.70 20.79 10.89
C MET A 654 22.95 19.36 10.39
N LYS A 655 23.97 19.10 9.54
CA LYS A 655 24.17 17.83 8.82
C LYS A 655 25.38 17.04 9.29
N ALA A 656 26.11 17.53 10.28
CA ALA A 656 27.27 16.85 10.85
C ALA A 656 27.39 17.13 12.35
N LEU A 657 28.22 16.35 13.05
CA LEU A 657 28.56 16.59 14.45
C LEU A 657 29.66 17.66 14.51
N ASN A 658 29.56 18.59 15.47
CA ASN A 658 30.49 19.69 15.66
C ASN A 658 30.97 19.83 17.12
N SER A 659 30.99 18.75 17.86
CA SER A 659 31.59 18.62 19.18
C SER A 659 31.86 17.13 19.46
N ASP A 660 32.57 16.85 20.55
CA ASP A 660 32.61 15.55 21.13
C ASP A 660 31.19 15.14 21.57
N ILE A 661 30.91 13.83 21.52
CA ILE A 661 29.68 13.25 22.05
C ILE A 661 29.86 13.08 23.56
N ILE A 662 28.97 13.70 24.34
CA ILE A 662 29.05 13.75 25.80
C ILE A 662 27.97 12.86 26.42
N GLU A 663 28.32 12.16 27.48
CA GLU A 663 27.38 11.39 28.29
C GLU A 663 26.51 12.30 29.15
N ILE A 664 25.19 12.06 29.15
CA ILE A 664 24.26 12.57 30.14
C ILE A 664 24.07 11.47 31.19
N LYS A 665 24.43 11.72 32.44
CA LYS A 665 24.28 10.78 33.55
C LYS A 665 22.83 10.72 34.03
N ALA A 666 21.92 10.29 33.16
CA ALA A 666 20.49 10.27 33.39
C ALA A 666 20.07 9.03 34.21
N PRO A 667 19.44 9.22 35.41
CA PRO A 667 19.03 8.13 36.26
C PRO A 667 18.00 7.22 35.61
N TYR A 668 18.28 5.90 35.62
CA TYR A 668 17.39 4.87 35.06
C TYR A 668 17.02 5.10 33.58
N HIS A 669 17.84 5.81 32.80
CA HIS A 669 17.57 6.11 31.41
C HIS A 669 17.31 4.82 30.60
N PHE A 670 16.26 4.86 29.75
CA PHE A 670 15.92 3.77 28.85
C PHE A 670 15.90 4.24 27.37
N GLU A 671 15.07 5.20 27.03
CA GLU A 671 14.87 5.67 25.64
C GLU A 671 14.14 7.03 25.60
N ALA A 672 13.57 7.42 24.44
CA ALA A 672 12.70 8.58 24.26
C ALA A 672 13.34 9.91 24.65
N ASN A 673 14.50 10.19 24.05
CA ASN A 673 15.23 11.41 24.32
C ASN A 673 14.55 12.62 23.65
N GLU A 674 14.48 13.74 24.38
CA GLU A 674 14.04 15.01 23.86
C GLU A 674 14.85 16.16 24.44
N LEU A 675 14.99 17.25 23.68
CA LEU A 675 15.60 18.49 24.14
C LEU A 675 14.65 19.67 23.99
N ASN A 676 14.58 20.46 25.03
CA ASN A 676 13.99 21.80 25.03
C ASN A 676 15.05 22.84 25.42
N TYR A 677 14.90 24.06 24.96
CA TYR A 677 15.78 25.19 25.34
C TYR A 677 14.94 26.36 25.82
N LEU A 678 15.16 26.75 27.07
CA LEU A 678 14.40 27.81 27.73
C LEU A 678 15.32 28.57 28.72
N ASN A 679 15.29 29.90 28.67
CA ASN A 679 16.05 30.74 29.58
C ASN A 679 17.55 30.37 29.69
N ASP A 680 18.19 30.23 28.53
CA ASP A 680 19.62 29.87 28.41
C ASP A 680 19.98 28.53 29.08
N THR A 681 18.99 27.62 29.15
CA THR A 681 19.13 26.31 29.79
C THR A 681 18.60 25.23 28.85
N TRP A 682 19.39 24.19 28.67
CA TRP A 682 18.97 22.94 28.01
C TRP A 682 18.19 22.09 29.00
N ILE A 683 17.03 21.63 28.58
CA ILE A 683 16.16 20.75 29.34
C ILE A 683 16.13 19.42 28.58
N TYR A 684 16.68 18.41 29.16
CA TYR A 684 16.70 17.05 28.60
C TYR A 684 15.62 16.21 29.26
N THR A 685 14.70 15.69 28.48
CA THR A 685 13.65 14.78 28.92
C THR A 685 13.87 13.38 28.34
N TYR A 686 13.48 12.36 29.08
CA TYR A 686 13.74 10.96 28.74
C TYR A 686 12.79 10.02 29.45
N ASN A 687 12.60 8.82 28.87
CA ASN A 687 11.86 7.72 29.49
C ASN A 687 12.77 6.89 30.40
N THR A 688 12.31 6.59 31.61
CA THR A 688 12.97 5.69 32.55
C THR A 688 12.60 4.22 32.26
N ASN A 689 13.47 3.28 32.60
CA ASN A 689 13.25 1.86 32.37
C ASN A 689 12.10 1.28 33.23
N TRP A 690 11.72 0.03 32.95
CA TRP A 690 10.67 -0.72 33.66
C TRP A 690 11.12 -1.35 34.97
N LYS A 691 12.41 -1.23 35.33
CA LYS A 691 12.98 -1.91 36.49
C LYS A 691 12.58 -1.28 37.82
N GLU A 692 12.65 -2.04 38.89
CA GLU A 692 12.44 -1.51 40.22
C GLU A 692 13.56 -0.53 40.63
N ARG A 693 13.19 0.53 41.35
CA ARG A 693 14.11 1.58 41.82
C ARG A 693 14.77 1.19 43.15
N THR A 694 15.89 0.52 43.08
CA THR A 694 16.65 0.04 44.27
C THR A 694 17.60 1.08 44.85
N VAL A 695 18.05 2.03 44.02
CA VAL A 695 18.98 3.11 44.39
C VAL A 695 18.36 4.47 44.11
N TRP A 696 18.31 5.36 45.08
CA TRP A 696 17.86 6.73 44.88
C TRP A 696 18.57 7.70 45.82
N PRO A 697 19.64 8.38 45.38
CA PRO A 697 20.49 9.24 46.22
C PRO A 697 20.00 10.70 46.32
N HIS A 698 18.85 11.06 45.75
CA HIS A 698 18.36 12.43 45.72
C HIS A 698 17.37 12.67 46.89
N GLU A 699 17.85 13.38 47.91
CA GLU A 699 17.01 13.78 49.03
C GLU A 699 15.98 14.86 48.61
N GLY A 700 14.77 14.75 49.08
CA GLY A 700 13.67 15.71 48.80
C GLY A 700 13.10 15.69 47.37
N ILE A 701 13.57 14.79 46.52
CA ILE A 701 13.04 14.56 45.16
C ILE A 701 12.48 13.14 45.07
N ASP A 702 11.27 13.01 44.60
CA ASP A 702 10.63 11.71 44.47
C ASP A 702 11.37 10.82 43.45
N LYS A 703 11.57 9.55 43.82
CA LYS A 703 12.14 8.60 42.88
C LYS A 703 11.17 8.36 41.71
N PRO A 704 11.68 8.25 40.44
CA PRO A 704 10.85 8.06 39.30
C PRO A 704 10.15 6.71 39.33
N SER A 705 8.87 6.68 38.97
CA SER A 705 8.15 5.41 38.76
C SER A 705 8.70 4.67 37.55
N PRO A 706 8.49 3.35 37.44
CA PRO A 706 8.86 2.61 36.21
C PRO A 706 8.20 3.23 34.96
N CYS A 707 8.96 3.28 33.86
CA CYS A 707 8.53 3.78 32.56
C CYS A 707 7.84 5.16 32.60
N CYS A 708 8.35 6.09 33.43
CA CYS A 708 7.88 7.47 33.49
C CYS A 708 8.84 8.41 32.75
N MET A 709 8.35 9.57 32.33
CA MET A 709 9.18 10.62 31.77
C MET A 709 9.78 11.47 32.86
N SER A 710 11.09 11.59 32.82
CA SER A 710 11.90 12.39 33.77
C SER A 710 12.64 13.49 33.01
N TYR A 711 13.15 14.51 33.75
CA TYR A 711 13.94 15.56 33.10
C TYR A 711 15.12 16.03 33.91
N MET A 712 16.14 16.50 33.20
CA MET A 712 17.37 17.10 33.71
C MET A 712 17.59 18.45 33.04
N ILE A 713 18.35 19.33 33.70
CA ILE A 713 18.71 20.64 33.14
C ILE A 713 20.21 20.87 33.17
N SER A 714 20.71 21.63 32.23
CA SER A 714 22.11 22.08 32.17
C SER A 714 22.23 23.46 31.48
N ARG A 715 23.19 24.27 31.92
CA ARG A 715 23.59 25.49 31.23
C ARG A 715 24.89 25.34 30.44
N THR A 716 25.54 24.20 30.59
CA THR A 716 26.79 23.84 29.89
C THR A 716 26.71 22.39 29.41
N PRO A 717 25.88 22.10 28.41
CA PRO A 717 25.45 20.74 28.07
C PRO A 717 26.60 19.81 27.63
N LEU A 718 27.74 20.34 27.20
CA LEU A 718 28.95 19.54 26.91
C LEU A 718 29.80 19.19 28.12
N ASN A 719 29.37 19.54 29.34
CA ASN A 719 29.95 19.07 30.57
C ASN A 719 29.06 18.01 31.22
N THR A 720 29.51 16.79 31.24
CA THR A 720 28.78 15.63 31.82
C THR A 720 28.29 15.88 33.24
N ASP A 721 29.05 16.59 34.06
CA ASP A 721 28.74 16.84 35.49
C ASP A 721 27.84 18.06 35.70
N SER A 722 27.46 18.75 34.64
CA SER A 722 26.57 19.94 34.72
C SER A 722 25.08 19.59 34.67
N TRP A 723 24.75 18.36 34.34
CA TRP A 723 23.36 17.91 34.24
C TRP A 723 22.77 17.60 35.61
N VAL A 724 21.72 18.30 35.96
CA VAL A 724 21.04 18.18 37.27
C VAL A 724 19.67 17.59 37.09
N TYR A 725 19.41 16.44 37.70
CA TYR A 725 18.07 15.83 37.74
C TYR A 725 17.10 16.73 38.47
N GLN A 726 15.92 16.94 37.91
CA GLN A 726 14.87 17.79 38.49
C GLN A 726 13.76 16.98 39.09
N ASN A 727 13.05 16.20 38.28
CA ASN A 727 11.94 15.35 38.71
C ASN A 727 11.42 14.49 37.55
N ASN A 728 10.40 13.67 37.83
CA ASN A 728 9.54 13.14 36.82
C ASN A 728 8.35 14.10 36.56
N TYR A 729 7.84 14.15 35.34
CA TYR A 729 6.78 15.09 34.97
C TYR A 729 5.62 14.41 34.23
N PHE A 730 5.74 13.14 33.85
CA PHE A 730 4.65 12.38 33.22
C PHE A 730 4.81 10.89 33.54
N LYS A 731 3.79 10.29 34.14
CA LYS A 731 3.76 8.86 34.43
C LYS A 731 3.44 8.05 33.18
N ASN A 732 3.65 6.73 33.22
CA ASN A 732 3.14 5.84 32.18
C ASN A 732 1.61 6.02 32.02
N PRO A 733 1.05 6.00 30.78
CA PRO A 733 -0.39 6.09 30.57
C PRO A 733 -1.22 5.09 31.39
N GLY A 734 -0.69 3.91 31.70
CA GLY A 734 -1.33 2.96 32.63
C GLY A 734 -1.65 3.51 34.01
N ALA A 735 -0.87 4.46 34.51
CA ALA A 735 -1.14 5.12 35.78
C ALA A 735 -2.40 6.04 35.76
N TYR A 736 -2.91 6.33 34.57
CA TYR A 736 -4.13 7.13 34.35
C TYR A 736 -5.34 6.26 33.92
N GLY A 737 -5.26 4.94 34.10
CA GLY A 737 -6.34 4.00 33.78
C GLY A 737 -6.37 3.51 32.33
N MET A 738 -5.31 3.76 31.55
CA MET A 738 -5.11 3.26 30.19
C MET A 738 -4.29 1.97 30.19
N SER A 739 -4.10 1.35 29.05
CA SER A 739 -3.17 0.20 28.92
C SER A 739 -1.72 0.67 28.99
N ASP A 740 -0.87 -0.11 29.68
CA ASP A 740 0.58 0.14 29.74
C ASP A 740 1.23 -0.03 28.37
N SER A 741 2.12 0.90 28.01
CA SER A 741 3.01 0.83 26.85
C SER A 741 4.35 1.50 27.17
N ASN A 742 5.33 1.45 26.28
CA ASN A 742 6.46 2.37 26.38
C ASN A 742 5.97 3.82 26.37
N ASN A 743 6.77 4.75 26.85
CA ASN A 743 6.38 6.14 27.02
C ASN A 743 7.31 7.05 26.21
N HIS A 744 6.73 7.95 25.46
CA HIS A 744 7.47 8.92 24.65
C HIS A 744 6.66 10.21 24.59
N THR A 745 7.28 11.35 24.89
CA THR A 745 6.58 12.63 24.94
C THR A 745 7.31 13.70 24.17
N HIS A 746 6.56 14.69 23.70
CA HIS A 746 7.08 15.93 23.13
C HIS A 746 6.40 17.13 23.79
N LEU A 747 7.19 18.07 24.32
CA LEU A 747 6.71 19.29 24.94
C LEU A 747 6.83 20.47 23.99
N VAL A 748 5.75 21.20 23.75
CA VAL A 748 5.74 22.36 22.88
C VAL A 748 4.89 23.49 23.46
N LYS A 749 5.38 24.75 23.34
CA LYS A 749 4.58 25.93 23.64
C LYS A 749 3.86 26.41 22.39
N TYR A 750 2.52 26.43 22.42
CA TYR A 750 1.68 26.88 21.32
C TYR A 750 0.58 27.81 21.81
N GLN A 751 0.41 28.96 21.16
CA GLN A 751 -0.59 29.98 21.50
C GLN A 751 -0.60 30.35 23.00
N GLY A 752 0.60 30.45 23.60
CA GLY A 752 0.80 30.85 24.99
C GLY A 752 0.64 29.76 26.05
N LYS A 753 0.26 28.57 25.68
CA LYS A 753 0.13 27.40 26.56
C LYS A 753 1.16 26.34 26.24
N TYR A 754 1.47 25.46 27.19
CA TYR A 754 2.28 24.28 26.98
C TYR A 754 1.40 23.07 26.75
N TYR A 755 1.76 22.27 25.73
CA TYR A 755 1.12 21.04 25.36
C TYR A 755 2.12 19.90 25.43
N LEU A 756 1.68 18.81 26.05
CA LEU A 756 2.41 17.57 26.11
C LEU A 756 1.76 16.57 25.13
N PHE A 757 2.45 16.27 24.05
CA PHE A 757 2.13 15.17 23.18
C PHE A 757 2.72 13.88 23.76
N TYR A 758 1.99 12.81 23.71
CA TYR A 758 2.38 11.48 24.18
C TYR A 758 1.67 10.42 23.35
N HIS A 759 1.98 9.15 23.53
CA HIS A 759 1.21 8.08 22.91
C HIS A 759 0.62 7.13 23.97
N ASN A 760 -0.46 6.44 23.58
CA ASN A 760 -1.10 5.39 24.38
C ASN A 760 -1.69 4.29 23.47
N LEU A 761 -2.42 3.35 24.06
CA LEU A 761 -3.04 2.22 23.35
C LEU A 761 -4.58 2.34 23.22
N ASP A 762 -5.19 3.46 23.58
CA ASP A 762 -6.66 3.61 23.65
C ASP A 762 -7.35 3.32 22.32
N LEU A 763 -6.77 3.73 21.19
CA LEU A 763 -7.35 3.48 19.88
C LEU A 763 -7.41 1.99 19.54
N GLN A 764 -6.31 1.25 19.76
CA GLN A 764 -6.32 -0.20 19.55
C GLN A 764 -7.28 -0.91 20.51
N ASP A 765 -7.33 -0.47 21.77
CA ASP A 765 -8.22 -1.06 22.79
C ASP A 765 -9.68 -0.81 22.45
N SER A 766 -10.04 0.40 21.97
CA SER A 766 -11.39 0.73 21.51
C SER A 766 -11.84 -0.13 20.30
N ARG A 767 -10.89 -0.62 19.52
CA ARG A 767 -11.10 -1.52 18.39
C ARG A 767 -10.99 -3.01 18.76
N ASN A 768 -10.76 -3.30 20.05
CA ASN A 768 -10.50 -4.65 20.57
C ASN A 768 -9.31 -5.33 19.83
N ILE A 769 -8.20 -4.61 19.68
CA ILE A 769 -6.93 -5.06 19.12
C ILE A 769 -5.93 -5.12 20.26
N LYS A 770 -4.97 -6.06 20.24
CA LYS A 770 -4.02 -6.32 21.33
C LYS A 770 -2.55 -6.38 20.87
N GLY A 771 -2.25 -5.80 19.72
CA GLY A 771 -0.93 -5.89 19.09
C GLY A 771 0.13 -4.93 19.63
N GLY A 772 -0.21 -3.93 20.44
CA GLY A 772 0.72 -2.88 20.90
C GLY A 772 0.85 -1.72 19.91
N PHE A 773 -0.22 -1.39 19.17
CA PHE A 773 -0.26 -0.29 18.19
C PHE A 773 -0.64 1.01 18.89
N ARG A 774 0.28 1.95 18.93
CA ARG A 774 0.21 3.18 19.71
C ARG A 774 -0.48 4.30 18.94
N SER A 775 -1.07 5.26 19.65
CA SER A 775 -1.73 6.42 19.06
C SER A 775 -1.38 7.69 19.81
N ILE A 776 -1.04 8.76 19.06
CA ILE A 776 -0.65 10.05 19.64
C ILE A 776 -1.86 10.76 20.25
N CYS A 777 -1.65 11.24 21.46
CA CYS A 777 -2.57 12.05 22.25
C CYS A 777 -1.91 13.37 22.63
N VAL A 778 -2.70 14.33 23.08
CA VAL A 778 -2.22 15.63 23.56
C VAL A 778 -3.03 16.11 24.76
N ASN A 779 -2.34 16.62 25.78
CA ASN A 779 -2.94 17.30 26.92
C ASN A 779 -2.20 18.60 27.23
N GLU A 780 -2.87 19.56 27.92
CA GLU A 780 -2.18 20.73 28.45
C GLU A 780 -1.32 20.34 29.66
N ILE A 781 -0.17 21.00 29.83
CA ILE A 781 0.71 20.84 30.98
C ILE A 781 1.14 22.24 31.47
N GLU A 782 1.17 22.41 32.80
CA GLU A 782 1.70 23.66 33.39
C GLU A 782 3.23 23.61 33.50
N VAL A 783 3.86 24.69 33.05
CA VAL A 783 5.32 24.91 33.13
C VAL A 783 5.59 26.24 33.81
N ASP A 784 6.33 26.21 34.90
CA ASP A 784 6.90 27.41 35.51
C ASP A 784 8.21 27.74 34.75
N GLU A 785 8.13 28.64 33.79
CA GLU A 785 9.26 29.01 32.93
C GLU A 785 10.39 29.66 33.76
N LYS A 786 10.07 30.39 34.82
CA LYS A 786 11.05 31.10 35.64
C LYS A 786 11.97 30.14 36.41
N ASN A 787 11.34 29.10 37.00
CA ASN A 787 12.04 28.13 37.82
C ASN A 787 12.36 26.84 37.07
N LEU A 788 11.96 26.72 35.80
CA LEU A 788 12.10 25.53 34.94
C LEU A 788 11.45 24.28 35.57
N ILE A 789 10.28 24.45 36.18
CA ILE A 789 9.53 23.38 36.81
C ILE A 789 8.39 22.91 35.92
N PHE A 790 8.41 21.66 35.55
CA PHE A 790 7.31 20.97 34.86
C PHE A 790 6.39 20.36 35.91
N LYS A 791 5.13 20.77 35.96
CA LYS A 791 4.15 20.08 36.80
C LYS A 791 3.83 18.70 36.24
N MET A 792 3.29 17.83 37.08
CA MET A 792 2.91 16.50 36.65
C MET A 792 1.81 16.59 35.57
N GLY A 793 2.09 16.13 34.39
CA GLY A 793 1.16 16.03 33.28
C GLY A 793 0.15 14.91 33.49
N THR A 794 -0.92 14.93 32.72
CA THR A 794 -2.00 13.94 32.77
C THR A 794 -2.25 13.36 31.40
N ALA A 795 -2.70 12.11 31.34
CA ALA A 795 -3.21 11.49 30.12
C ALA A 795 -4.74 11.36 30.22
N THR A 796 -5.45 11.81 29.20
CA THR A 796 -6.92 11.74 29.14
C THR A 796 -7.40 11.40 27.73
N SER A 797 -8.48 10.66 27.62
CA SER A 797 -9.14 10.41 26.34
C SER A 797 -9.86 11.67 25.81
N THR A 798 -10.29 12.57 26.70
CA THR A 798 -10.95 13.84 26.30
C THR A 798 -10.02 14.78 25.55
N GLY A 799 -8.70 14.74 25.84
CA GLY A 799 -7.71 15.61 25.19
C GLY A 799 -7.83 17.07 25.61
N VAL A 800 -7.60 17.97 24.66
CA VAL A 800 -7.58 19.42 24.86
C VAL A 800 -8.82 20.09 24.30
N SER A 801 -9.14 21.26 24.80
CA SER A 801 -10.21 22.12 24.28
C SER A 801 -9.77 22.77 22.96
N GLN A 802 -10.71 22.99 22.07
CA GLN A 802 -10.51 23.75 20.84
C GLN A 802 -10.08 25.19 21.14
N ILE A 803 -8.92 25.60 20.69
CA ILE A 803 -8.35 26.92 21.01
C ILE A 803 -8.95 28.08 20.19
N LYS A 804 -9.51 27.79 19.02
CA LYS A 804 -10.25 28.72 18.17
C LYS A 804 -11.32 27.99 17.38
N PRO A 805 -12.49 28.58 17.12
CA PRO A 805 -13.50 27.93 16.30
C PRO A 805 -13.02 27.84 14.83
N LEU A 806 -13.42 26.79 14.15
CA LEU A 806 -13.19 26.62 12.71
C LEU A 806 -14.13 27.58 11.94
N ASN A 807 -13.61 28.25 10.91
CA ASN A 807 -14.38 29.08 10.02
C ASN A 807 -14.88 28.28 8.80
N PRO A 808 -16.17 27.95 8.69
CA PRO A 808 -16.69 27.15 7.59
C PRO A 808 -16.80 27.92 6.26
N PHE A 809 -16.64 29.24 6.25
CA PHE A 809 -16.73 30.11 5.08
C PHE A 809 -15.41 30.31 4.35
N VAL A 810 -14.33 29.73 4.84
CA VAL A 810 -13.05 29.62 4.11
C VAL A 810 -12.86 28.18 3.63
N LEU A 811 -12.04 28.01 2.59
CA LEU A 811 -11.76 26.70 2.03
C LEU A 811 -11.16 25.79 3.10
N GLN A 812 -11.74 24.63 3.27
CA GLN A 812 -11.32 23.58 4.19
C GLN A 812 -10.96 22.32 3.41
N GLN A 813 -9.97 21.58 3.90
CA GLN A 813 -9.61 20.27 3.32
C GLN A 813 -10.51 19.18 3.92
N ALA A 814 -10.91 18.21 3.13
CA ALA A 814 -11.74 17.11 3.59
C ALA A 814 -11.03 16.18 4.59
N GLU A 815 -9.71 16.12 4.51
CA GLU A 815 -8.86 15.39 5.45
C GLU A 815 -8.58 16.15 6.77
N THR A 816 -9.17 17.34 6.95
CA THR A 816 -9.18 18.04 8.26
C THR A 816 -10.36 17.53 9.07
N THR A 817 -10.07 16.68 10.05
CA THR A 817 -11.09 15.93 10.78
C THR A 817 -10.85 15.96 12.28
N ALA A 818 -11.92 15.95 13.08
CA ALA A 818 -11.87 15.69 14.51
C ALA A 818 -12.09 14.20 14.83
N ALA A 819 -12.90 13.53 14.04
CA ALA A 819 -13.11 12.09 14.11
C ALA A 819 -13.57 11.55 12.73
N THR A 820 -13.46 10.24 12.52
CA THR A 820 -13.86 9.56 11.28
C THR A 820 -14.65 8.28 11.56
N CYS A 821 -15.45 7.87 10.60
CA CYS A 821 -16.12 6.59 10.62
C CYS A 821 -15.86 5.83 9.32
N GLY A 822 -14.95 4.85 9.37
CA GLY A 822 -14.64 3.99 8.23
C GLY A 822 -14.01 4.68 7.03
N ILE A 823 -13.54 5.92 7.17
CA ILE A 823 -12.88 6.70 6.12
C ILE A 823 -11.45 6.22 5.92
N THR A 824 -11.02 6.19 4.67
CA THR A 824 -9.61 6.09 4.28
C THR A 824 -9.20 7.34 3.52
N PHE A 825 -7.91 7.63 3.51
CA PHE A 825 -7.35 8.78 2.80
C PHE A 825 -6.27 8.30 1.84
N GLU A 826 -6.29 8.83 0.62
CA GLU A 826 -5.32 8.53 -0.43
C GLU A 826 -4.47 9.76 -0.76
N SER A 827 -3.20 9.53 -1.10
CA SER A 827 -2.32 10.61 -1.57
C SER A 827 -2.75 11.08 -2.96
N THR A 828 -2.75 12.39 -3.18
CA THR A 828 -2.97 12.98 -4.51
C THR A 828 -1.74 12.87 -5.42
N GLY A 829 -0.62 12.38 -4.89
CA GLY A 829 0.70 12.44 -5.55
C GLY A 829 1.43 13.77 -5.34
N GLN A 830 0.78 14.76 -4.74
CA GLN A 830 1.44 15.99 -4.30
C GLN A 830 1.94 15.82 -2.85
N PRO A 831 3.15 16.26 -2.52
CA PRO A 831 3.66 16.15 -1.15
C PRO A 831 2.72 16.78 -0.12
N GLY A 832 2.39 16.01 0.91
CA GLY A 832 1.57 16.48 2.03
C GLY A 832 0.10 16.76 1.70
N ASN A 833 -0.41 16.25 0.58
CA ASN A 833 -1.82 16.39 0.19
C ASN A 833 -2.50 15.02 0.04
N THR A 834 -3.61 14.84 0.76
CA THR A 834 -4.43 13.62 0.71
C THR A 834 -5.90 13.97 0.45
N VAL A 835 -6.70 12.98 0.10
CA VAL A 835 -8.14 13.14 -0.15
C VAL A 835 -8.92 12.01 0.52
N ALA A 836 -10.12 12.32 1.00
CA ALA A 836 -11.00 11.32 1.60
C ALA A 836 -11.62 10.41 0.53
N VAL A 837 -11.67 9.09 0.80
CA VAL A 837 -12.22 8.09 -0.10
C VAL A 837 -13.61 7.66 0.38
N GLY A 838 -14.61 7.88 -0.45
CA GLY A 838 -15.98 7.41 -0.26
C GLY A 838 -16.26 6.18 -1.12
N ASN A 839 -16.30 5.01 -0.50
CA ASN A 839 -16.55 3.74 -1.19
C ASN A 839 -17.59 2.86 -0.50
N LYS A 840 -18.11 3.29 0.66
CA LYS A 840 -19.16 2.59 1.42
C LYS A 840 -20.18 3.58 1.97
N SER A 841 -21.45 3.23 1.91
CA SER A 841 -22.49 4.00 2.58
C SER A 841 -22.33 3.95 4.10
N GLY A 842 -22.55 5.08 4.77
CA GLY A 842 -22.40 5.24 6.21
C GLY A 842 -20.98 5.58 6.67
N GLN A 843 -20.02 5.73 5.78
CA GLN A 843 -18.75 6.38 6.11
C GLN A 843 -19.02 7.84 6.48
N ALA A 844 -18.26 8.39 7.41
CA ALA A 844 -18.48 9.78 7.83
C ALA A 844 -17.21 10.47 8.31
N ILE A 845 -17.18 11.79 8.16
CA ILE A 845 -16.17 12.71 8.69
C ILE A 845 -16.86 13.65 9.66
N GLU A 846 -16.28 13.87 10.82
CA GLU A 846 -16.66 14.88 11.79
C GLU A 846 -15.67 16.04 11.80
N VAL A 847 -16.20 17.26 11.75
CA VAL A 847 -15.46 18.51 11.93
C VAL A 847 -16.10 19.26 13.11
N ARG A 848 -15.34 19.47 14.17
CA ARG A 848 -15.86 20.09 15.40
C ARG A 848 -15.72 21.59 15.42
N GLY A 849 -16.72 22.22 16.04
CA GLY A 849 -16.71 23.62 16.41
C GLY A 849 -16.65 24.59 15.25
N ALA A 850 -17.30 24.29 14.16
CA ALA A 850 -17.50 25.21 13.04
C ALA A 850 -18.42 26.35 13.45
N ASN A 851 -17.98 27.61 13.31
CA ASN A 851 -18.76 28.77 13.75
C ASN A 851 -19.43 29.48 12.55
N PHE A 852 -20.76 29.39 12.50
CA PHE A 852 -21.59 30.01 11.48
C PHE A 852 -22.01 31.42 11.92
N PHE A 853 -21.22 32.43 11.56
CA PHE A 853 -21.52 33.83 11.82
C PHE A 853 -22.80 34.27 11.08
N HIS A 854 -23.04 33.69 9.90
CA HIS A 854 -24.24 33.85 9.08
C HIS A 854 -24.79 32.50 8.68
N SER A 855 -26.08 32.45 8.34
CA SER A 855 -26.63 31.19 7.80
C SER A 855 -26.25 31.06 6.31
N PRO A 856 -25.51 30.00 5.93
CA PRO A 856 -25.12 29.80 4.54
C PRO A 856 -26.32 29.45 3.65
N LYS A 857 -26.20 29.73 2.33
CA LYS A 857 -27.19 29.35 1.32
C LYS A 857 -26.80 28.04 0.63
N THR A 858 -25.52 27.87 0.39
CA THR A 858 -25.01 26.69 -0.30
C THR A 858 -23.71 26.19 0.35
N ILE A 859 -23.32 25.00 -0.05
CA ILE A 859 -21.99 24.45 0.20
C ILE A 859 -21.35 24.00 -1.12
N GLU A 860 -20.09 24.29 -1.28
CA GLU A 860 -19.25 23.80 -2.37
C GLU A 860 -18.43 22.60 -1.88
N LEU A 861 -18.40 21.53 -2.68
CA LEU A 861 -17.65 20.30 -2.43
C LEU A 861 -16.81 19.99 -3.66
N ARG A 862 -15.49 19.84 -3.50
CA ARG A 862 -14.60 19.41 -4.58
C ARG A 862 -14.50 17.89 -4.58
N VAL A 863 -15.04 17.26 -5.61
CA VAL A 863 -15.21 15.80 -5.68
C VAL A 863 -14.78 15.25 -7.04
N LYS A 864 -14.47 13.94 -7.08
CA LYS A 864 -14.25 13.15 -8.29
C LYS A 864 -14.86 11.77 -8.08
N GLY A 865 -15.62 11.26 -9.04
CA GLY A 865 -16.31 9.98 -8.96
C GLY A 865 -17.83 10.13 -8.94
N LYS A 866 -18.53 9.13 -8.45
CA LYS A 866 -19.99 9.10 -8.36
C LYS A 866 -20.40 8.77 -6.92
N GLY A 867 -21.29 9.58 -6.35
CA GLY A 867 -21.79 9.33 -4.99
C GLY A 867 -22.73 10.42 -4.50
N THR A 868 -23.00 10.35 -3.19
CA THR A 868 -23.79 11.35 -2.47
C THR A 868 -23.05 11.69 -1.16
N ILE A 869 -22.99 12.97 -0.83
CA ILE A 869 -22.53 13.47 0.47
C ILE A 869 -23.70 14.19 1.15
N GLU A 870 -24.08 13.71 2.32
CA GLU A 870 -25.05 14.37 3.20
C GLU A 870 -24.31 15.12 4.30
N ILE A 871 -24.82 16.29 4.67
CA ILE A 871 -24.22 17.15 5.67
C ILE A 871 -25.21 17.31 6.82
N HIS A 872 -24.81 16.88 8.00
CA HIS A 872 -25.62 16.87 9.19
C HIS A 872 -25.02 17.76 10.29
N GLU A 873 -25.89 18.32 11.16
CA GLU A 873 -25.56 19.18 12.28
C GLU A 873 -25.43 18.34 13.56
N ASP A 874 -24.37 18.58 14.32
CA ASP A 874 -24.08 18.09 15.68
C ASP A 874 -23.95 16.56 15.85
N ASN A 875 -24.46 15.76 14.94
CA ASN A 875 -24.23 14.31 14.93
C ASN A 875 -24.53 13.72 13.54
N PRO A 876 -24.03 12.53 13.19
CA PRO A 876 -24.19 11.97 11.86
C PRO A 876 -25.65 11.63 11.47
N ASN A 877 -26.56 11.58 12.43
CA ASN A 877 -28.02 11.43 12.22
C ASN A 877 -28.79 12.69 12.62
N GLY A 878 -28.09 13.80 12.80
CA GLY A 878 -28.64 15.09 13.17
C GLY A 878 -29.46 15.74 12.06
N ARG A 879 -29.79 16.99 12.24
CA ARG A 879 -30.55 17.74 11.26
C ARG A 879 -29.81 17.82 9.92
N LEU A 880 -30.44 17.37 8.85
CA LEU A 880 -29.89 17.42 7.50
C LEU A 880 -29.80 18.88 7.02
N LEU A 881 -28.59 19.34 6.78
CA LEU A 881 -28.32 20.66 6.21
C LEU A 881 -28.29 20.61 4.67
N SER A 882 -27.69 19.59 4.07
CA SER A 882 -27.57 19.43 2.63
C SER A 882 -27.45 17.96 2.25
N SER A 883 -27.90 17.63 1.01
CA SER A 883 -27.63 16.32 0.39
C SER A 883 -27.28 16.58 -1.06
N THR A 884 -26.06 16.26 -1.45
CA THR A 884 -25.49 16.56 -2.77
C THR A 884 -25.07 15.27 -3.46
N THR A 885 -25.74 14.98 -4.59
CA THR A 885 -25.43 13.81 -5.44
C THR A 885 -24.67 14.30 -6.67
N PHE A 886 -23.63 13.56 -7.05
CA PHE A 886 -22.78 13.91 -8.18
C PHE A 886 -22.32 12.67 -8.96
N ASN A 887 -21.93 12.92 -10.23
CA ASN A 887 -21.32 11.95 -11.12
C ASN A 887 -20.34 12.69 -12.04
N THR A 888 -19.03 12.53 -11.81
CA THR A 888 -18.00 13.26 -12.54
C THR A 888 -16.72 12.44 -12.66
N ASN A 889 -16.17 12.34 -13.86
CA ASN A 889 -14.94 11.59 -14.13
C ASN A 889 -13.66 12.41 -13.85
N THR A 890 -13.80 13.71 -13.62
CA THR A 890 -12.70 14.63 -13.30
C THR A 890 -12.99 15.39 -12.02
N TRP A 891 -11.98 15.99 -11.42
CA TRP A 891 -12.18 16.90 -10.29
C TRP A 891 -13.14 18.02 -10.63
N LYS A 892 -14.18 18.19 -9.84
CA LYS A 892 -15.22 19.21 -10.03
C LYS A 892 -15.69 19.73 -8.68
N VAL A 893 -15.96 21.03 -8.62
CA VAL A 893 -16.70 21.64 -7.52
C VAL A 893 -18.19 21.48 -7.82
N VAL A 894 -18.90 20.82 -6.90
CA VAL A 894 -20.36 20.66 -6.95
C VAL A 894 -20.99 21.46 -5.82
N THR A 895 -22.18 22.01 -6.05
CA THR A 895 -22.86 22.88 -5.11
C THR A 895 -24.09 22.19 -4.52
N GLY A 896 -24.14 22.10 -3.20
CA GLY A 896 -25.29 21.62 -2.45
C GLY A 896 -26.11 22.78 -1.86
N GLN A 897 -27.43 22.69 -1.95
CA GLN A 897 -28.34 23.69 -1.33
C GLN A 897 -28.47 23.41 0.17
N ILE A 898 -28.39 24.47 0.99
CA ILE A 898 -28.66 24.36 2.43
C ILE A 898 -30.16 24.42 2.66
N LYS A 899 -30.69 23.34 3.21
CA LYS A 899 -32.13 23.14 3.42
C LYS A 899 -32.62 23.67 4.77
N SER A 900 -31.71 23.86 5.71
CA SER A 900 -32.04 24.25 7.09
C SER A 900 -31.13 25.36 7.58
N ARG A 901 -31.69 26.35 8.26
CA ARG A 901 -30.94 27.47 8.80
C ARG A 901 -30.03 27.02 9.95
N ILE A 902 -28.74 27.36 9.87
CA ILE A 902 -27.73 27.10 10.92
C ILE A 902 -27.06 28.41 11.31
N LYS A 903 -26.80 28.64 12.60
CA LYS A 903 -26.12 29.81 13.11
C LYS A 903 -25.48 29.46 14.47
N GLY A 904 -24.27 29.95 14.74
CA GLY A 904 -23.52 29.68 15.95
C GLY A 904 -22.46 28.61 15.76
N LYS A 905 -21.98 28.04 16.85
CA LYS A 905 -20.95 27.01 16.87
C LYS A 905 -21.59 25.62 16.83
N HIS A 906 -21.26 24.83 15.83
CA HIS A 906 -21.81 23.47 15.62
C HIS A 906 -20.73 22.52 15.15
N ASP A 907 -20.92 21.24 15.40
CA ASP A 907 -20.16 20.16 14.79
C ASP A 907 -20.83 19.77 13.48
N ILE A 908 -20.01 19.54 12.45
CA ILE A 908 -20.49 19.22 11.09
C ILE A 908 -20.07 17.81 10.73
N HIS A 909 -21.04 17.04 10.27
CA HIS A 909 -20.82 15.66 9.84
C HIS A 909 -21.08 15.51 8.34
N PHE A 910 -20.05 15.08 7.61
CA PHE A 910 -20.17 14.69 6.21
C PHE A 910 -20.40 13.18 6.15
N VAL A 911 -21.60 12.76 5.83
CA VAL A 911 -22.01 11.35 5.77
C VAL A 911 -22.06 10.91 4.32
N PHE A 912 -21.33 9.85 3.97
CA PHE A 912 -21.20 9.36 2.61
C PHE A 912 -22.30 8.35 2.30
N GLY A 913 -23.02 8.61 1.20
CA GLY A 913 -23.99 7.68 0.62
C GLY A 913 -23.31 6.64 -0.27
N ASN A 914 -24.15 5.88 -1.00
CA ASN A 914 -23.62 4.89 -1.93
C ASN A 914 -22.83 5.55 -3.06
N GLY A 915 -21.67 5.01 -3.37
CA GLY A 915 -20.84 5.49 -4.46
C GLY A 915 -19.39 5.03 -4.38
N ASN A 916 -18.60 5.50 -5.33
CA ASN A 916 -17.15 5.42 -5.31
C ASN A 916 -16.62 6.78 -5.77
N PHE A 917 -16.03 7.52 -4.85
CA PHE A 917 -15.61 8.89 -5.10
C PHE A 917 -14.48 9.34 -4.18
N LEU A 918 -13.82 10.40 -4.60
CA LEU A 918 -12.83 11.15 -3.82
C LEU A 918 -13.44 12.51 -3.42
N PHE A 919 -13.19 12.92 -2.18
CA PHE A 919 -13.61 14.19 -1.61
C PHE A 919 -12.38 14.92 -1.08
N ASP A 920 -12.16 16.15 -1.58
CA ASP A 920 -10.91 16.91 -1.41
C ASP A 920 -11.10 18.16 -0.55
N GLU A 921 -12.06 19.01 -0.92
CA GLU A 921 -12.24 20.32 -0.31
C GLU A 921 -13.72 20.67 -0.13
N TRP A 922 -13.99 21.53 0.86
CA TRP A 922 -15.33 22.06 1.07
C TRP A 922 -15.33 23.50 1.57
N LYS A 923 -16.43 24.20 1.32
CA LYS A 923 -16.64 25.58 1.76
C LYS A 923 -18.13 25.92 1.77
N PHE A 924 -18.64 26.48 2.86
CA PHE A 924 -19.98 27.09 2.88
C PHE A 924 -19.97 28.47 2.25
N ILE A 925 -21.06 28.79 1.53
CA ILE A 925 -21.24 30.04 0.80
C ILE A 925 -22.46 30.77 1.38
N GLU A 926 -22.32 32.11 1.53
CA GLU A 926 -23.35 32.99 2.08
C GLU A 926 -24.56 33.17 1.16
#